data_d9f1ff2dbd71ae4e3cd16f5a295410b1
#
_entry.id   d9f1ff2dbd71ae4e3cd16f5a295410b1
#
_cell.length_a   1.000
_cell.length_b   1.000
_cell.length_c   1.000
_cell.angle_alpha   90.00
_cell.angle_beta   90.00
_cell.angle_gamma   90.00
#
_symmetry.space_group_name_H-M   'P 1'
#
loop_
_entity.id
_entity.type
_entity.pdbx_description
1 polymer ?
#
loop_
_entity_poly.entity_id
_entity_poly.type
_entity_poly.pdbx_seq_one_letter_code
_entity_poly.pdbx_strand_id
1 'polypeptide(L)'
;MGTCVVRGRWRAVGGAVFRVLAVWAVSTLTMLILAGLLPDFRIQSPSGDSPTTIARTAAIGAGAFGLLSALVWPLLVRALLLVPAFFLGVLVFFLNGSMLLLALRLVPDGGSEAGPETAVAVAAIMSAVASATSTALAVRDDGAYRRRLRRLAHRHRPGPRRTGEDGLPARPGILFLQLDGVGFDVLSEAVSPRTLPGTGRVLPPVMETVASWIESGGHRLSMWRTDWSSQTGASQLGILHGTNHDVPAFRWYEKETGRVLVCSSPSSVAELQRRAVERTGDRGLLAEDGASRGNLFSGGAQQLALVLSVAARRGRGIRSRAGYFAYFSDPANATRTALSFTAEVFREIVQAVRARMRGDEPRVKRGGLYPFIRAFATVVSRDVVVAAVIGDLFAGRTVVYADLVAYDEVAHHSGPHSRDAQQVLARLDRSVRLIAKAAAHAPRAYRIVLLSDHGQSPGRTFAEAYGITLEELVRIGCRGGRSGSRPLAGRRADREVTGAEARAVARAALHRVDEEEKETRRGRGAGPVVLGSGNLGLISFPELPGRVSREEIERRHPALLGTLAEHPGIGFVLVRSEEYGPVVLGPHGGEHRLDQRVVIGPDPLAPFGPEAEDAVRRTAAFPHAADIMVNSAYDPTTGRVHAFEAQIGSHGGLGGSQGHAFLLRPAELSPPVPEGEILTGAEAVHRVFRRWLAETEAPGAPLSPPAGGPGERVG
;
A
#
# COMPACT_ATOMS: atom_id res chain seq x y z
N MET A 1 15.08 28.47 40.67
CA MET A 1 14.86 27.75 39.38
C MET A 1 15.91 26.68 39.06
N GLY A 2 17.10 26.67 39.64
CA GLY A 2 18.19 25.72 39.32
C GLY A 2 18.01 24.30 39.87
N THR A 3 17.39 24.08 41.01
CA THR A 3 17.28 22.76 41.68
C THR A 3 16.25 21.82 41.07
N CYS A 4 15.19 22.32 40.37
CA CYS A 4 14.17 21.50 39.74
C CYS A 4 14.68 20.88 38.41
N VAL A 5 15.51 21.60 37.65
CA VAL A 5 16.11 21.12 36.40
C VAL A 5 17.12 20.01 36.64
N VAL A 6 17.90 20.08 37.69
CA VAL A 6 18.91 19.07 38.05
C VAL A 6 18.24 17.75 38.48
N ARG A 7 17.19 17.81 39.31
CA ARG A 7 16.43 16.61 39.74
C ARG A 7 15.77 15.90 38.54
N GLY A 8 15.25 16.62 37.51
CA GLY A 8 14.69 16.04 36.31
C GLY A 8 15.72 15.29 35.45
N ARG A 9 16.97 15.78 35.37
CA ARG A 9 18.06 15.12 34.64
C ARG A 9 18.50 13.82 35.33
N TRP A 10 18.65 13.79 36.65
CA TRP A 10 19.03 12.58 37.38
C TRP A 10 17.96 11.48 37.30
N ARG A 11 16.67 11.81 37.39
CA ARG A 11 15.57 10.84 37.16
C ARG A 11 15.57 10.30 35.73
N ALA A 12 15.85 11.12 34.73
CA ALA A 12 15.95 10.68 33.34
C ALA A 12 17.15 9.75 33.10
N VAL A 13 18.30 10.03 33.71
CA VAL A 13 19.48 9.17 33.63
C VAL A 13 19.23 7.86 34.38
N GLY A 14 18.66 7.90 35.58
CA GLY A 14 18.31 6.69 36.35
C GLY A 14 17.35 5.78 35.60
N GLY A 15 16.30 6.33 34.96
CA GLY A 15 15.37 5.55 34.12
C GLY A 15 16.03 4.98 32.87
N ALA A 16 17.03 5.65 32.27
CA ALA A 16 17.80 5.12 31.18
C ALA A 16 18.70 3.94 31.59
N VAL A 17 19.41 4.10 32.69
CA VAL A 17 20.25 3.04 33.25
C VAL A 17 19.41 1.83 33.63
N PHE A 18 18.30 2.03 34.35
CA PHE A 18 17.39 0.94 34.68
C PHE A 18 16.94 0.14 33.46
N ARG A 19 16.56 0.81 32.37
CA ARG A 19 16.15 0.12 31.13
C ARG A 19 17.28 -0.68 30.48
N VAL A 20 18.50 -0.11 30.43
CA VAL A 20 19.66 -0.83 29.92
C VAL A 20 19.93 -2.07 30.74
N LEU A 21 19.90 -1.95 32.07
CA LEU A 21 20.08 -3.09 32.97
C LEU A 21 18.97 -4.12 32.85
N ALA A 22 17.69 -3.71 32.71
CA ALA A 22 16.58 -4.61 32.54
C ALA A 22 16.66 -5.37 31.22
N VAL A 23 16.96 -4.70 30.09
CA VAL A 23 17.17 -5.36 28.79
C VAL A 23 18.35 -6.31 28.85
N TRP A 24 19.44 -5.91 29.47
CA TRP A 24 20.62 -6.77 29.65
C TRP A 24 20.31 -8.01 30.49
N ALA A 25 19.62 -7.86 31.63
CA ALA A 25 19.21 -8.97 32.49
C ALA A 25 18.29 -9.97 31.77
N VAL A 26 17.28 -9.46 31.03
CA VAL A 26 16.38 -10.30 30.23
C VAL A 26 17.13 -10.99 29.09
N SER A 27 18.06 -10.31 28.42
CA SER A 27 18.91 -10.92 27.37
C SER A 27 19.82 -12.00 27.95
N THR A 28 20.38 -11.80 29.14
CA THR A 28 21.18 -12.81 29.85
C THR A 28 20.34 -14.06 30.18
N LEU A 29 19.13 -13.84 30.74
CA LEU A 29 18.20 -14.95 31.02
C LEU A 29 17.80 -15.69 29.74
N THR A 30 17.53 -14.97 28.67
CA THR A 30 17.20 -15.59 27.36
C THR A 30 18.36 -16.44 26.86
N MET A 31 19.60 -15.95 26.99
CA MET A 31 20.79 -16.68 26.58
C MET A 31 20.96 -17.97 27.39
N LEU A 32 20.73 -17.93 28.69
CA LEU A 32 20.76 -19.13 29.57
C LEU A 32 19.69 -20.15 29.20
N ILE A 33 18.47 -19.69 28.96
CA ILE A 33 17.36 -20.57 28.52
C ILE A 33 17.69 -21.24 27.19
N LEU A 34 18.19 -20.48 26.22
CA LEU A 34 18.55 -21.03 24.90
C LEU A 34 19.72 -22.01 24.99
N ALA A 35 20.69 -21.77 25.84
CA ALA A 35 21.79 -22.73 26.10
C ALA A 35 21.32 -24.03 26.76
N GLY A 36 20.23 -23.98 27.52
CA GLY A 36 19.61 -25.19 28.07
C GLY A 36 18.71 -25.95 27.09
N LEU A 37 18.18 -25.26 26.05
CA LEU A 37 17.24 -25.85 25.09
C LEU A 37 17.90 -26.32 23.79
N LEU A 38 19.00 -25.70 23.37
CA LEU A 38 19.66 -25.95 22.10
C LEU A 38 20.94 -26.76 22.31
N PRO A 39 21.05 -28.00 21.81
CA PRO A 39 22.22 -28.86 22.06
C PRO A 39 23.53 -28.33 21.46
N ASP A 40 23.40 -27.56 20.35
CA ASP A 40 24.56 -26.96 19.64
C ASP A 40 24.91 -25.56 20.12
N PHE A 41 24.28 -25.07 21.20
CA PHE A 41 24.57 -23.79 21.82
C PHE A 41 25.04 -24.01 23.27
N ARG A 42 26.36 -24.01 23.49
CA ARG A 42 26.98 -24.27 24.79
C ARG A 42 27.63 -23.02 25.34
N ILE A 43 27.39 -22.71 26.62
CA ILE A 43 27.96 -21.60 27.35
C ILE A 43 28.94 -22.09 28.44
N GLN A 44 29.05 -23.40 28.57
CA GLN A 44 29.89 -24.07 29.58
C GLN A 44 31.03 -24.83 28.92
N SER A 45 32.15 -24.98 29.63
CA SER A 45 33.27 -25.77 29.15
C SER A 45 32.91 -27.27 29.07
N PRO A 46 33.61 -28.07 28.25
CA PRO A 46 33.37 -29.53 28.16
C PRO A 46 33.56 -30.26 29.49
N SER A 47 34.33 -29.70 30.41
CA SER A 47 34.59 -30.26 31.76
C SER A 47 33.52 -29.91 32.79
N GLY A 48 32.52 -29.08 32.42
CA GLY A 48 31.48 -28.57 33.30
C GLY A 48 31.94 -27.36 34.11
N ASP A 49 31.06 -26.37 34.24
CA ASP A 49 31.31 -25.13 34.95
C ASP A 49 30.32 -25.00 36.14
N SER A 50 30.71 -24.22 37.13
CA SER A 50 29.79 -23.88 38.22
C SER A 50 28.65 -23.00 37.70
N PRO A 51 27.42 -23.07 38.29
CA PRO A 51 26.29 -22.23 37.90
C PRO A 51 26.60 -20.74 37.86
N THR A 52 27.49 -20.28 38.74
CA THR A 52 27.95 -18.86 38.80
C THR A 52 28.84 -18.51 37.62
N THR A 53 29.69 -19.43 37.16
CA THR A 53 30.56 -19.24 35.98
C THR A 53 29.68 -19.17 34.70
N ILE A 54 28.73 -20.07 34.57
CA ILE A 54 27.77 -20.10 33.42
C ILE A 54 26.98 -18.79 33.38
N ALA A 55 26.43 -18.33 34.53
CA ALA A 55 25.68 -17.09 34.61
C ALA A 55 26.56 -15.86 34.25
N ARG A 56 27.81 -15.83 34.70
CA ARG A 56 28.77 -14.76 34.38
C ARG A 56 29.09 -14.75 32.89
N THR A 57 29.36 -15.88 32.30
CA THR A 57 29.64 -16.04 30.88
C THR A 57 28.47 -15.59 30.03
N ALA A 58 27.22 -15.99 30.38
CA ALA A 58 26.00 -15.52 29.71
C ALA A 58 25.81 -14.00 29.83
N ALA A 59 26.08 -13.42 31.03
CA ALA A 59 25.93 -12.00 31.24
C ALA A 59 26.93 -11.17 30.42
N ILE A 60 28.20 -11.63 30.36
CA ILE A 60 29.24 -10.98 29.54
C ILE A 60 28.92 -11.15 28.05
N GLY A 61 28.54 -12.36 27.60
CA GLY A 61 28.18 -12.63 26.21
C GLY A 61 26.98 -11.80 25.74
N ALA A 62 25.93 -11.70 26.55
CA ALA A 62 24.74 -10.87 26.26
C ALA A 62 25.11 -9.36 26.21
N GLY A 63 25.98 -8.91 27.11
CA GLY A 63 26.49 -7.54 27.13
C GLY A 63 27.35 -7.21 25.91
N ALA A 64 28.28 -8.10 25.56
CA ALA A 64 29.14 -7.98 24.37
C ALA A 64 28.31 -7.97 23.07
N PHE A 65 27.34 -8.88 22.94
CA PHE A 65 26.42 -8.89 21.81
C PHE A 65 25.62 -7.60 21.69
N GLY A 66 25.08 -7.10 22.80
CA GLY A 66 24.33 -5.83 22.83
C GLY A 66 25.21 -4.63 22.43
N LEU A 67 26.45 -4.60 22.92
CA LEU A 67 27.42 -3.53 22.61
C LEU A 67 27.86 -3.59 21.12
N LEU A 68 28.22 -4.76 20.63
CA LEU A 68 28.57 -4.98 19.22
C LEU A 68 27.41 -4.60 18.31
N SER A 69 26.20 -5.02 18.63
CA SER A 69 24.98 -4.64 17.87
C SER A 69 24.78 -3.11 17.87
N ALA A 70 25.05 -2.42 18.97
CA ALA A 70 24.89 -0.97 19.04
C ALA A 70 25.97 -0.20 18.27
N LEU A 71 27.21 -0.69 18.23
CA LEU A 71 28.35 0.00 17.62
C LEU A 71 28.57 -0.37 16.14
N VAL A 72 28.50 -1.68 15.83
CA VAL A 72 28.87 -2.19 14.51
C VAL A 72 27.71 -2.05 13.53
N TRP A 73 26.47 -2.24 13.99
CA TRP A 73 25.29 -2.22 13.16
C TRP A 73 25.09 -0.94 12.33
N PRO A 74 25.21 0.29 12.90
CA PRO A 74 25.07 1.51 12.12
C PRO A 74 26.12 1.67 11.02
N LEU A 75 27.31 1.10 11.21
CA LEU A 75 28.40 1.13 10.23
C LEU A 75 28.12 0.13 9.11
N LEU A 76 27.70 -1.10 9.45
CA LEU A 76 27.34 -2.14 8.48
C LEU A 76 26.18 -1.69 7.59
N VAL A 77 25.13 -1.11 8.17
CA VAL A 77 24.00 -0.62 7.37
C VAL A 77 24.43 0.46 6.38
N ARG A 78 25.37 1.34 6.73
CA ARG A 78 25.92 2.32 5.79
C ARG A 78 26.70 1.69 4.67
N ALA A 79 27.49 0.65 4.96
CA ALA A 79 28.21 -0.11 3.95
C ALA A 79 27.28 -0.93 3.03
N LEU A 80 26.14 -1.40 3.57
CA LEU A 80 25.13 -2.20 2.87
C LEU A 80 24.14 -1.39 2.05
N LEU A 81 24.28 -0.07 1.96
CA LEU A 81 23.44 0.82 1.14
C LEU A 81 23.36 0.41 -0.35
N LEU A 82 24.32 -0.40 -0.80
CA LEU A 82 24.41 -0.90 -2.18
C LEU A 82 23.68 -2.24 -2.37
N VAL A 83 23.25 -2.91 -1.28
CA VAL A 83 22.60 -4.24 -1.36
C VAL A 83 21.09 -4.07 -1.57
N PRO A 84 20.48 -4.82 -2.49
CA PRO A 84 19.03 -4.82 -2.65
C PRO A 84 18.29 -5.17 -1.37
N ALA A 85 17.20 -4.47 -1.08
CA ALA A 85 16.47 -4.55 0.18
C ALA A 85 15.98 -5.96 0.57
N PHE A 86 15.70 -6.81 -0.43
CA PHE A 86 15.31 -8.20 -0.20
C PHE A 86 16.45 -9.02 0.46
N PHE A 87 17.68 -8.82 0.01
CA PHE A 87 18.85 -9.48 0.62
C PHE A 87 19.20 -8.89 1.98
N LEU A 88 18.82 -7.62 2.23
CA LEU A 88 19.10 -6.97 3.49
C LEU A 88 18.42 -7.71 4.66
N GLY A 89 17.18 -8.16 4.50
CA GLY A 89 16.45 -8.95 5.51
C GLY A 89 17.17 -10.26 5.86
N VAL A 90 17.62 -11.01 4.86
CA VAL A 90 18.36 -12.26 5.03
C VAL A 90 19.74 -11.99 5.62
N LEU A 91 20.43 -10.97 5.11
CA LEU A 91 21.76 -10.58 5.55
C LEU A 91 21.78 -10.11 7.02
N VAL A 92 20.68 -9.46 7.49
CA VAL A 92 20.48 -9.09 8.91
C VAL A 92 20.62 -10.31 9.83
N PHE A 93 20.02 -11.43 9.49
CA PHE A 93 20.12 -12.65 10.30
C PHE A 93 21.55 -13.16 10.37
N PHE A 94 22.23 -13.24 9.23
CA PHE A 94 23.64 -13.70 9.18
C PHE A 94 24.57 -12.76 9.92
N LEU A 95 24.40 -11.44 9.77
CA LEU A 95 25.21 -10.45 10.47
C LEU A 95 24.98 -10.48 11.99
N ASN A 96 23.73 -10.61 12.43
CA ASN A 96 23.44 -10.78 13.84
C ASN A 96 24.01 -12.07 14.42
N GLY A 97 23.92 -13.19 13.67
CA GLY A 97 24.56 -14.47 14.02
C GLY A 97 26.08 -14.34 14.13
N SER A 98 26.71 -13.67 13.15
CA SER A 98 28.15 -13.40 13.18
C SER A 98 28.58 -12.52 14.34
N MET A 99 27.76 -11.51 14.70
CA MET A 99 28.01 -10.67 15.90
C MET A 99 27.89 -11.48 17.20
N LEU A 100 26.94 -12.43 17.27
CA LEU A 100 26.83 -13.32 18.44
C LEU A 100 28.07 -14.22 18.56
N LEU A 101 28.51 -14.84 17.45
CA LEU A 101 29.73 -15.66 17.44
C LEU A 101 30.96 -14.85 17.87
N LEU A 102 31.07 -13.61 17.38
CA LEU A 102 32.15 -12.70 17.80
C LEU A 102 32.04 -12.35 19.28
N ALA A 103 30.83 -12.08 19.77
CA ALA A 103 30.58 -11.78 21.18
C ALA A 103 30.98 -12.96 22.09
N LEU A 104 30.66 -14.20 21.68
CA LEU A 104 31.05 -15.41 22.40
C LEU A 104 32.56 -15.62 22.43
N ARG A 105 33.27 -15.29 21.34
CA ARG A 105 34.75 -15.34 21.29
C ARG A 105 35.44 -14.28 22.17
N LEU A 106 34.75 -13.17 22.45
CA LEU A 106 35.28 -12.10 23.32
C LEU A 106 35.11 -12.41 24.82
N VAL A 107 34.37 -13.48 25.15
CA VAL A 107 34.21 -13.88 26.56
C VAL A 107 35.48 -14.56 27.03
N PRO A 108 36.11 -14.08 28.11
CA PRO A 108 37.25 -14.77 28.73
C PRO A 108 36.82 -16.16 29.22
N ASP A 109 37.70 -17.13 29.14
CA ASP A 109 37.53 -18.54 29.56
C ASP A 109 36.90 -19.53 28.54
N GLY A 110 36.79 -19.15 27.24
CA GLY A 110 36.84 -20.00 26.04
C GLY A 110 35.88 -21.21 25.89
N GLY A 111 34.94 -21.44 26.79
CA GLY A 111 34.09 -22.64 26.77
C GLY A 111 32.77 -22.50 25.99
N SER A 112 32.50 -21.33 25.39
CA SER A 112 31.22 -21.12 24.69
C SER A 112 31.36 -21.41 23.19
N GLU A 113 30.56 -22.38 22.70
CA GLU A 113 30.51 -22.78 21.29
C GLU A 113 29.08 -22.68 20.76
N ALA A 114 28.95 -22.24 19.51
CA ALA A 114 27.70 -22.26 18.78
C ALA A 114 27.96 -22.57 17.32
N GLY A 115 27.16 -23.46 16.75
CA GLY A 115 27.12 -23.66 15.30
C GLY A 115 26.62 -22.38 14.59
N PRO A 116 27.06 -22.09 13.35
CA PRO A 116 26.66 -20.89 12.64
C PRO A 116 25.13 -20.72 12.52
N GLU A 117 24.40 -21.80 12.26
CA GLU A 117 22.95 -21.81 12.12
C GLU A 117 22.28 -21.52 13.46
N THR A 118 22.74 -22.17 14.53
CA THR A 118 22.27 -21.97 15.89
C THR A 118 22.56 -20.55 16.37
N ALA A 119 23.73 -19.98 16.05
CA ALA A 119 24.08 -18.60 16.37
C ALA A 119 23.12 -17.59 15.72
N VAL A 120 22.70 -17.84 14.45
CA VAL A 120 21.70 -17.02 13.77
C VAL A 120 20.36 -17.07 14.50
N ALA A 121 19.89 -18.26 14.86
CA ALA A 121 18.63 -18.46 15.58
C ALA A 121 18.66 -17.79 16.97
N VAL A 122 19.72 -18.02 17.75
CA VAL A 122 19.92 -17.41 19.08
C VAL A 122 19.95 -15.90 18.99
N ALA A 123 20.73 -15.33 18.05
CA ALA A 123 20.83 -13.89 17.86
C ALA A 123 19.49 -13.26 17.46
N ALA A 124 18.69 -13.95 16.60
CA ALA A 124 17.36 -13.50 16.22
C ALA A 124 16.41 -13.46 17.42
N ILE A 125 16.39 -14.51 18.24
CA ILE A 125 15.55 -14.60 19.45
C ILE A 125 15.98 -13.53 20.47
N MET A 126 17.27 -13.40 20.74
CA MET A 126 17.79 -12.38 21.66
C MET A 126 17.44 -10.97 21.21
N SER A 127 17.59 -10.67 19.92
CA SER A 127 17.21 -9.36 19.36
C SER A 127 15.72 -9.09 19.46
N ALA A 128 14.88 -10.11 19.23
CA ALA A 128 13.42 -10.02 19.36
C ALA A 128 13.01 -9.77 20.81
N VAL A 129 13.56 -10.52 21.77
CA VAL A 129 13.29 -10.37 23.20
C VAL A 129 13.78 -9.03 23.73
N ALA A 130 14.98 -8.59 23.35
CA ALA A 130 15.50 -7.27 23.71
C ALA A 130 14.62 -6.13 23.18
N SER A 131 14.14 -6.27 21.92
CA SER A 131 13.19 -5.32 21.30
C SER A 131 11.85 -5.30 22.02
N ALA A 132 11.27 -6.46 22.33
CA ALA A 132 10.01 -6.58 23.04
C ALA A 132 10.10 -5.99 24.45
N THR A 133 11.15 -6.32 25.21
CA THR A 133 11.42 -5.78 26.54
C THR A 133 11.59 -4.26 26.52
N SER A 134 12.41 -3.74 25.60
CA SER A 134 12.61 -2.30 25.43
C SER A 134 11.31 -1.58 25.07
N THR A 135 10.45 -2.21 24.25
CA THR A 135 9.15 -1.67 23.87
C THR A 135 8.16 -1.68 25.04
N ALA A 136 8.07 -2.79 25.79
CA ALA A 136 7.21 -2.90 26.97
C ALA A 136 7.58 -1.87 28.06
N LEU A 137 8.87 -1.71 28.32
CA LEU A 137 9.37 -0.70 29.25
C LEU A 137 9.14 0.74 28.75
N ALA A 138 9.15 0.95 27.43
CA ALA A 138 8.89 2.26 26.85
C ALA A 138 7.40 2.63 26.87
N VAL A 139 6.50 1.65 26.73
CA VAL A 139 5.04 1.87 26.77
C VAL A 139 4.57 2.29 28.17
N ARG A 140 5.23 1.82 29.25
CA ARG A 140 4.93 2.23 30.64
C ARG A 140 5.49 3.61 31.02
N ASP A 141 6.41 4.17 30.23
CA ASP A 141 7.02 5.49 30.48
C ASP A 141 6.76 6.38 29.26
N ASP A 142 5.75 7.25 29.35
CA ASP A 142 5.43 8.26 28.32
C ASP A 142 6.64 9.10 27.93
N GLY A 143 7.53 9.40 28.90
CA GLY A 143 8.78 10.12 28.64
C GLY A 143 9.77 9.29 27.80
N ALA A 144 9.83 7.96 27.96
CA ALA A 144 10.71 7.10 27.17
C ALA A 144 10.16 6.87 25.77
N TYR A 145 8.83 6.72 25.65
CA TYR A 145 8.15 6.65 24.35
C TYR A 145 8.37 7.93 23.54
N ARG A 146 8.19 9.11 24.17
CA ARG A 146 8.52 10.42 23.56
C ARG A 146 9.99 10.51 23.16
N ARG A 147 10.93 10.03 23.97
CA ARG A 147 12.37 10.03 23.63
C ARG A 147 12.71 9.08 22.51
N ARG A 148 12.03 7.90 22.40
CA ARG A 148 12.19 6.96 21.30
C ARG A 148 11.66 7.56 20.01
N LEU A 149 10.47 8.13 20.02
CA LEU A 149 9.89 8.83 18.87
C LEU A 149 10.75 10.02 18.45
N ARG A 150 11.25 10.84 19.41
CA ARG A 150 12.19 11.94 19.12
C ARG A 150 13.51 11.44 18.54
N ARG A 151 14.03 10.28 18.95
CA ARG A 151 15.25 9.71 18.34
C ARG A 151 15.01 9.22 16.93
N LEU A 152 13.83 8.70 16.61
CA LEU A 152 13.43 8.39 15.23
C LEU A 152 13.35 9.69 14.41
N ALA A 153 12.81 10.76 14.98
CA ALA A 153 12.75 12.08 14.36
C ALA A 153 14.12 12.77 14.23
N HIS A 154 15.00 12.69 15.24
CA HIS A 154 16.33 13.32 15.22
C HIS A 154 17.33 12.71 14.24
N ARG A 155 17.08 11.49 13.75
CA ARG A 155 17.87 10.90 12.65
C ARG A 155 17.59 11.58 11.30
N HIS A 156 16.49 12.31 11.22
CA HIS A 156 16.18 13.23 10.12
C HIS A 156 16.35 14.64 10.67
N ARG A 157 17.60 15.17 10.68
CA ARG A 157 17.89 16.53 11.17
C ARG A 157 16.85 17.50 10.62
N PRO A 158 16.04 18.16 11.47
CA PRO A 158 15.26 19.30 11.04
C PRO A 158 16.25 20.45 10.78
N GLY A 159 16.04 21.18 9.71
CA GLY A 159 16.51 22.55 9.63
C GLY A 159 16.00 23.34 10.86
N PRO A 160 16.53 24.55 11.10
CA PRO A 160 16.22 25.32 12.30
C PRO A 160 14.70 25.40 12.50
N ARG A 161 14.26 25.17 13.75
CA ARG A 161 12.86 25.29 14.16
C ARG A 161 12.27 26.55 13.56
N ARG A 162 11.30 26.42 12.70
CA ARG A 162 10.39 27.50 12.40
C ARG A 162 9.41 27.65 13.59
N THR A 163 9.83 28.29 14.65
CA THR A 163 8.94 29.20 15.37
C THR A 163 8.55 30.23 14.33
N GLY A 164 7.25 30.45 14.09
CA GLY A 164 6.80 31.56 13.29
C GLY A 164 7.57 32.82 13.76
N GLU A 165 7.98 33.67 12.83
CA GLU A 165 8.72 34.90 13.12
C GLU A 165 8.05 35.76 14.20
N ASP A 166 6.79 35.45 14.56
CA ASP A 166 5.94 36.19 15.51
C ASP A 166 5.69 35.50 16.87
N GLY A 167 6.41 34.41 17.23
CA GLY A 167 6.21 33.71 18.52
C GLY A 167 4.86 32.98 18.67
N LEU A 168 4.03 32.92 17.60
CA LEU A 168 2.74 32.25 17.59
C LEU A 168 2.89 30.73 17.53
N PRO A 169 1.94 29.94 18.08
CA PRO A 169 1.93 28.49 17.96
C PRO A 169 2.03 28.06 16.49
N ALA A 170 2.90 27.10 16.20
CA ALA A 170 3.04 26.58 14.84
C ALA A 170 1.66 26.14 14.30
N ARG A 171 1.27 26.62 13.12
CA ARG A 171 -0.01 26.29 12.48
C ARG A 171 -0.19 24.78 12.40
N PRO A 172 -1.41 24.24 12.52
CA PRO A 172 -1.65 22.81 12.37
C PRO A 172 -1.12 22.26 11.04
N GLY A 173 -0.70 21.01 11.02
CA GLY A 173 -0.40 20.30 9.78
C GLY A 173 -1.52 19.35 9.41
N ILE A 174 -1.51 18.83 8.17
CA ILE A 174 -2.44 17.79 7.73
C ILE A 174 -1.66 16.51 7.39
N LEU A 175 -2.16 15.37 7.90
CA LEU A 175 -1.77 14.04 7.47
C LEU A 175 -2.91 13.42 6.67
N PHE A 176 -2.69 13.18 5.39
CA PHE A 176 -3.53 12.35 4.53
C PHE A 176 -2.97 10.93 4.57
N LEU A 177 -3.74 9.99 5.11
CA LEU A 177 -3.35 8.59 5.20
C LEU A 177 -4.31 7.75 4.36
N GLN A 178 -3.83 7.29 3.22
CA GLN A 178 -4.57 6.42 2.30
C GLN A 178 -4.53 4.98 2.81
N LEU A 179 -5.69 4.34 2.82
CA LEU A 179 -5.85 2.89 2.99
C LEU A 179 -6.26 2.33 1.64
N ASP A 180 -5.28 1.85 0.89
CA ASP A 180 -5.40 1.44 -0.50
C ASP A 180 -6.48 0.38 -0.71
N GLY A 181 -7.36 0.60 -1.67
CA GLY A 181 -8.42 -0.32 -2.08
C GLY A 181 -9.56 -0.54 -1.08
N VAL A 182 -9.58 0.18 0.05
CA VAL A 182 -10.65 0.03 1.06
C VAL A 182 -11.91 0.77 0.61
N GLY A 183 -12.94 0.05 0.16
CA GLY A 183 -14.22 0.63 -0.22
C GLY A 183 -14.96 1.28 0.96
N PHE A 184 -15.87 2.21 0.63
CA PHE A 184 -16.73 2.86 1.62
C PHE A 184 -17.60 1.85 2.38
N ASP A 185 -18.13 0.85 1.69
CA ASP A 185 -18.92 -0.25 2.25
C ASP A 185 -18.09 -1.10 3.23
N VAL A 186 -16.86 -1.46 2.83
CA VAL A 186 -15.92 -2.23 3.65
C VAL A 186 -15.55 -1.47 4.93
N LEU A 187 -15.25 -0.15 4.82
CA LEU A 187 -14.94 0.64 6.00
C LEU A 187 -16.18 0.77 6.90
N SER A 188 -17.35 1.02 6.33
CA SER A 188 -18.61 1.14 7.07
C SER A 188 -18.92 -0.15 7.86
N GLU A 189 -18.70 -1.31 7.26
CA GLU A 189 -18.78 -2.61 7.96
C GLU A 189 -17.71 -2.73 9.07
N ALA A 190 -16.46 -2.35 8.77
CA ALA A 190 -15.34 -2.52 9.69
C ALA A 190 -15.42 -1.63 10.94
N VAL A 191 -16.10 -0.49 10.87
CA VAL A 191 -16.32 0.42 12.01
C VAL A 191 -17.61 0.15 12.76
N SER A 192 -18.45 -0.77 12.27
CA SER A 192 -19.72 -1.14 12.89
C SER A 192 -19.55 -2.37 13.80
N PRO A 193 -20.27 -2.43 14.94
CA PRO A 193 -20.38 -3.64 15.76
C PRO A 193 -21.00 -4.79 14.95
N ARG A 194 -20.54 -6.02 15.15
CA ARG A 194 -21.01 -7.20 14.40
C ARG A 194 -21.70 -8.18 15.30
N THR A 195 -22.91 -8.58 14.94
CA THR A 195 -23.62 -9.64 15.66
C THR A 195 -23.29 -11.00 15.05
N LEU A 196 -22.81 -11.94 15.88
CA LEU A 196 -22.55 -13.32 15.42
C LEU A 196 -23.90 -14.04 15.17
N PRO A 197 -24.09 -14.59 13.95
CA PRO A 197 -25.29 -15.37 13.64
C PRO A 197 -25.46 -16.55 14.63
N GLY A 198 -26.69 -16.76 15.08
CA GLY A 198 -27.07 -17.89 15.95
C GLY A 198 -26.74 -17.73 17.44
N THR A 199 -25.90 -16.78 17.84
CA THR A 199 -25.53 -16.57 19.26
C THR A 199 -26.01 -15.25 19.84
N GLY A 200 -26.40 -14.28 18.98
CA GLY A 200 -26.74 -12.91 19.41
C GLY A 200 -25.57 -12.12 20.02
N ARG A 201 -24.38 -12.70 20.07
CA ARG A 201 -23.20 -12.04 20.64
C ARG A 201 -22.72 -10.91 19.75
N VAL A 202 -22.64 -9.71 20.30
CA VAL A 202 -22.08 -8.54 19.63
C VAL A 202 -20.56 -8.56 19.78
N LEU A 203 -19.85 -8.49 18.66
CA LEU A 203 -18.39 -8.33 18.60
C LEU A 203 -18.07 -6.83 18.38
N PRO A 204 -16.95 -6.35 18.93
CA PRO A 204 -16.51 -4.99 18.66
C PRO A 204 -16.20 -4.77 17.17
N PRO A 205 -16.17 -3.52 16.72
CA PRO A 205 -15.71 -3.17 15.36
C PRO A 205 -14.34 -3.75 15.05
N VAL A 206 -14.08 -4.07 13.78
CA VAL A 206 -12.74 -4.52 13.33
C VAL A 206 -11.72 -3.39 13.43
N MET A 207 -12.15 -2.14 13.15
CA MET A 207 -11.34 -0.93 13.24
C MET A 207 -11.81 -0.05 14.41
N GLU A 208 -11.49 -0.50 15.63
CA GLU A 208 -11.93 0.13 16.89
C GLU A 208 -11.50 1.60 17.01
N THR A 209 -10.30 1.94 16.59
CA THR A 209 -9.77 3.32 16.66
C THR A 209 -10.57 4.23 15.74
N VAL A 210 -10.80 3.81 14.51
CA VAL A 210 -11.55 4.59 13.52
C VAL A 210 -13.02 4.70 13.93
N ALA A 211 -13.64 3.60 14.43
CA ALA A 211 -14.99 3.60 14.97
C ALA A 211 -15.14 4.65 16.09
N SER A 212 -14.19 4.68 17.04
CA SER A 212 -14.23 5.65 18.16
C SER A 212 -14.15 7.11 17.70
N TRP A 213 -13.44 7.39 16.61
CA TRP A 213 -13.37 8.75 16.04
C TRP A 213 -14.69 9.20 15.44
N ILE A 214 -15.44 8.27 14.83
CA ILE A 214 -16.77 8.52 14.26
C ILE A 214 -17.81 8.65 15.37
N GLU A 215 -17.83 7.72 16.31
CA GLU A 215 -18.77 7.70 17.45
C GLU A 215 -18.64 8.94 18.34
N SER A 216 -17.41 9.40 18.58
CA SER A 216 -17.15 10.63 19.35
C SER A 216 -17.58 11.92 18.62
N GLY A 217 -17.95 11.83 17.33
CA GLY A 217 -18.24 12.99 16.50
C GLY A 217 -17.02 13.79 16.06
N GLY A 218 -15.81 13.32 16.42
CA GLY A 218 -14.55 13.97 16.06
C GLY A 218 -14.21 13.88 14.58
N HIS A 219 -14.75 12.86 13.88
CA HIS A 219 -14.59 12.67 12.44
C HIS A 219 -15.92 12.43 11.75
N ARG A 220 -15.98 12.79 10.47
CA ARG A 220 -17.12 12.58 9.58
C ARG A 220 -16.73 11.71 8.40
N LEU A 221 -17.43 10.60 8.23
CA LEU A 221 -17.26 9.68 7.11
C LEU A 221 -18.16 10.10 5.96
N SER A 222 -17.61 10.17 4.75
CA SER A 222 -18.34 10.40 3.51
C SER A 222 -17.81 9.48 2.41
N MET A 223 -18.65 9.19 1.43
CA MET A 223 -18.28 8.49 0.22
C MET A 223 -17.82 9.52 -0.83
N TRP A 224 -16.85 9.12 -1.64
CA TRP A 224 -16.55 9.79 -2.91
C TRP A 224 -16.48 8.77 -4.04
N ARG A 225 -16.78 9.19 -5.26
CA ARG A 225 -16.77 8.34 -6.44
C ARG A 225 -15.54 8.58 -7.26
N THR A 226 -14.92 7.48 -7.70
CA THR A 226 -13.77 7.53 -8.61
C THR A 226 -14.22 7.82 -10.03
N ASP A 227 -13.25 8.08 -10.91
CA ASP A 227 -13.45 8.06 -12.37
C ASP A 227 -13.71 6.64 -12.87
N TRP A 228 -14.00 6.44 -14.16
CA TRP A 228 -14.19 5.10 -14.74
C TRP A 228 -13.00 4.19 -14.44
N SER A 229 -11.77 4.68 -14.64
CA SER A 229 -10.58 3.98 -14.18
C SER A 229 -10.44 4.12 -12.66
N SER A 230 -11.14 3.26 -11.90
CA SER A 230 -11.02 3.15 -10.44
C SER A 230 -9.72 2.45 -10.07
N GLN A 231 -8.59 3.14 -10.28
CA GLN A 231 -7.23 2.61 -10.15
C GLN A 231 -6.35 3.55 -9.33
N THR A 232 -5.43 2.99 -8.53
CA THR A 232 -4.47 3.75 -7.75
C THR A 232 -3.68 4.75 -8.60
N GLY A 233 -3.26 4.34 -9.82
CA GLY A 233 -2.52 5.22 -10.73
C GLY A 233 -3.31 6.48 -11.12
N ALA A 234 -4.58 6.34 -11.50
CA ALA A 234 -5.45 7.46 -11.86
C ALA A 234 -5.81 8.30 -10.64
N SER A 235 -6.23 7.66 -9.56
CA SER A 235 -6.67 8.34 -8.33
C SER A 235 -5.53 9.11 -7.66
N GLN A 236 -4.37 8.49 -7.42
CA GLN A 236 -3.24 9.18 -6.81
C GLN A 236 -2.68 10.32 -7.67
N LEU A 237 -2.64 10.15 -9.01
CA LEU A 237 -2.19 11.24 -9.88
C LEU A 237 -3.13 12.44 -9.77
N GLY A 238 -4.45 12.19 -9.84
CA GLY A 238 -5.47 13.22 -9.69
C GLY A 238 -5.42 13.90 -8.34
N ILE A 239 -5.33 13.13 -7.23
CA ILE A 239 -5.26 13.66 -5.86
C ILE A 239 -3.97 14.46 -5.63
N LEU A 240 -2.82 13.97 -6.08
CA LEU A 240 -1.52 14.56 -5.77
C LEU A 240 -1.10 15.70 -6.73
N HIS A 241 -1.58 15.68 -7.98
CA HIS A 241 -1.18 16.65 -9.01
C HIS A 241 -2.35 17.40 -9.66
N GLY A 242 -3.59 17.19 -9.20
CA GLY A 242 -4.78 17.92 -9.66
C GLY A 242 -5.28 17.52 -11.04
N THR A 243 -4.71 16.51 -11.66
CA THR A 243 -5.20 15.93 -12.92
C THR A 243 -4.83 14.46 -13.04
N ASN A 244 -5.77 13.66 -13.55
CA ASN A 244 -5.55 12.30 -14.02
C ASN A 244 -5.96 12.14 -15.49
N HIS A 245 -5.94 13.27 -16.22
CA HIS A 245 -6.18 13.27 -17.64
C HIS A 245 -5.23 12.31 -18.34
N ASP A 246 -5.78 11.53 -19.26
CA ASP A 246 -5.04 10.58 -20.09
C ASP A 246 -4.41 9.40 -19.32
N VAL A 247 -5.07 8.99 -18.21
CA VAL A 247 -4.79 7.75 -17.50
C VAL A 247 -6.02 6.84 -17.59
N PRO A 248 -6.20 6.14 -18.74
CA PRO A 248 -7.43 5.37 -19.01
C PRO A 248 -7.56 4.08 -18.20
N ALA A 249 -6.44 3.54 -17.69
CA ALA A 249 -6.39 2.29 -16.96
C ALA A 249 -5.09 2.16 -16.14
N PHE A 250 -4.87 1.03 -15.45
CA PHE A 250 -3.60 0.72 -14.80
C PHE A 250 -2.47 0.47 -15.80
N ARG A 251 -2.82 -0.06 -16.99
CA ARG A 251 -1.91 -0.27 -18.12
C ARG A 251 -2.63 -0.10 -19.44
N TRP A 252 -1.99 0.55 -20.40
CA TRP A 252 -2.52 0.77 -21.75
C TRP A 252 -1.40 0.86 -22.77
N TYR A 253 -1.75 0.69 -24.04
CA TYR A 253 -0.83 0.77 -25.15
C TYR A 253 -0.91 2.17 -25.80
N GLU A 254 0.23 2.85 -25.86
CA GLU A 254 0.36 4.13 -26.59
C GLU A 254 0.89 3.88 -27.99
N LYS A 255 0.10 4.19 -29.00
CA LYS A 255 0.43 3.94 -30.42
C LYS A 255 1.59 4.80 -30.90
N GLU A 256 1.64 6.05 -30.49
CA GLU A 256 2.68 7.02 -30.87
C GLU A 256 4.07 6.56 -30.43
N THR A 257 4.16 6.00 -29.25
CA THR A 257 5.44 5.52 -28.70
C THR A 257 5.69 4.04 -28.98
N GLY A 258 4.65 3.29 -29.38
CA GLY A 258 4.70 1.83 -29.55
C GLY A 258 4.97 1.09 -28.25
N ARG A 259 4.58 1.64 -27.09
CA ARG A 259 4.88 1.12 -25.75
C ARG A 259 3.63 0.87 -24.92
N VAL A 260 3.72 -0.09 -24.02
CA VAL A 260 2.73 -0.26 -22.95
C VAL A 260 3.17 0.57 -21.75
N LEU A 261 2.36 1.53 -21.33
CA LEU A 261 2.53 2.21 -20.05
C LEU A 261 1.89 1.37 -18.95
N VAL A 262 2.55 1.31 -17.79
CA VAL A 262 2.09 0.55 -16.64
C VAL A 262 2.31 1.36 -15.37
N CYS A 263 1.27 1.59 -14.56
CA CYS A 263 1.38 2.36 -13.33
C CYS A 263 2.26 1.70 -12.23
N SER A 264 2.67 0.46 -12.40
CA SER A 264 3.67 -0.19 -11.54
C SER A 264 5.12 -0.04 -12.03
N SER A 265 5.34 0.71 -13.14
CA SER A 265 6.65 0.92 -13.74
C SER A 265 7.22 2.29 -13.36
N PRO A 266 8.44 2.36 -12.78
CA PRO A 266 9.05 3.64 -12.40
C PRO A 266 9.18 4.64 -13.55
N SER A 267 9.48 4.18 -14.76
CA SER A 267 9.62 5.04 -15.94
C SER A 267 8.28 5.59 -16.39
N SER A 268 7.24 4.75 -16.44
CA SER A 268 5.88 5.15 -16.80
C SER A 268 5.32 6.16 -15.80
N VAL A 269 5.44 5.87 -14.50
CA VAL A 269 4.92 6.77 -13.44
C VAL A 269 5.66 8.12 -13.43
N ALA A 270 6.98 8.12 -13.67
CA ALA A 270 7.75 9.36 -13.80
C ALA A 270 7.30 10.20 -15.00
N GLU A 271 6.96 9.56 -16.11
CA GLU A 271 6.43 10.20 -17.30
C GLU A 271 5.02 10.77 -17.05
N LEU A 272 4.11 9.99 -16.46
CA LEU A 272 2.76 10.45 -16.12
C LEU A 272 2.80 11.66 -15.18
N GLN A 273 3.66 11.63 -14.16
CA GLN A 273 3.84 12.77 -13.27
C GLN A 273 4.36 14.01 -14.02
N ARG A 274 5.30 13.84 -14.96
CA ARG A 274 5.81 14.95 -15.79
C ARG A 274 4.68 15.57 -16.62
N ARG A 275 3.87 14.74 -17.31
CA ARG A 275 2.70 15.20 -18.09
C ARG A 275 1.69 15.94 -17.22
N ALA A 276 1.40 15.44 -16.02
CA ALA A 276 0.48 16.09 -15.09
C ALA A 276 0.98 17.47 -14.67
N VAL A 277 2.25 17.61 -14.29
CA VAL A 277 2.86 18.90 -13.93
C VAL A 277 2.87 19.87 -15.12
N GLU A 278 3.19 19.42 -16.33
CA GLU A 278 3.16 20.25 -17.53
C GLU A 278 1.75 20.74 -17.87
N ARG A 279 0.74 19.85 -17.67
CA ARG A 279 -0.65 20.20 -17.95
C ARG A 279 -1.24 21.21 -16.95
N THR A 280 -0.93 21.03 -15.66
CA THR A 280 -1.51 21.86 -14.58
C THR A 280 -0.69 23.12 -14.29
N GLY A 281 0.60 23.14 -14.62
CA GLY A 281 1.54 24.16 -14.16
C GLY A 281 1.83 24.07 -12.64
N ASP A 282 1.22 23.13 -11.92
CA ASP A 282 1.37 22.95 -10.48
C ASP A 282 2.36 21.82 -10.15
N ARG A 283 3.22 22.07 -9.18
CA ARG A 283 4.19 21.08 -8.70
C ARG A 283 3.56 19.93 -7.93
N GLY A 284 2.35 20.14 -7.41
CA GLY A 284 1.55 19.15 -6.69
C GLY A 284 1.23 19.54 -5.24
N LEU A 285 0.33 18.77 -4.63
CA LEU A 285 -0.26 18.99 -3.30
C LEU A 285 0.78 19.14 -2.17
N LEU A 286 1.94 18.49 -2.31
CA LEU A 286 2.97 18.36 -1.29
C LEU A 286 4.20 19.24 -1.57
N ALA A 287 4.09 20.23 -2.45
CA ALA A 287 5.24 21.03 -2.92
C ALA A 287 5.86 21.89 -1.80
N GLU A 288 5.05 22.31 -0.83
CA GLU A 288 5.48 23.19 0.26
C GLU A 288 5.68 22.42 1.55
N ASP A 289 6.95 22.13 1.90
CA ASP A 289 7.37 21.40 3.10
C ASP A 289 6.65 20.04 3.30
N GLY A 290 6.30 19.40 2.17
CA GLY A 290 5.54 18.17 2.17
C GLY A 290 6.39 16.91 2.17
N ALA A 291 5.76 15.79 2.59
CA ALA A 291 6.33 14.45 2.56
C ALA A 291 5.39 13.45 1.85
N SER A 292 5.96 12.60 0.98
CA SER A 292 5.26 11.53 0.26
C SER A 292 5.84 10.17 0.65
N ARG A 293 4.98 9.23 1.09
CA ARG A 293 5.38 7.96 1.68
C ARG A 293 4.57 6.79 1.12
N GLY A 294 5.22 5.84 0.45
CA GLY A 294 4.57 4.66 -0.12
C GLY A 294 3.79 4.88 -1.41
N ASN A 295 3.85 6.05 -2.00
CA ASN A 295 3.01 6.48 -3.13
C ASN A 295 3.62 6.15 -4.49
N LEU A 296 2.78 6.07 -5.51
CA LEU A 296 3.24 6.04 -6.89
C LEU A 296 3.89 7.38 -7.30
N PHE A 297 3.27 8.50 -6.93
CA PHE A 297 3.69 9.85 -7.31
C PHE A 297 4.23 10.65 -6.14
N SER A 298 5.07 11.64 -6.45
CA SER A 298 5.70 12.46 -5.42
C SER A 298 4.82 13.58 -4.87
N GLY A 299 3.78 14.01 -5.60
CA GLY A 299 2.98 15.17 -5.25
C GLY A 299 3.80 16.47 -5.10
N GLY A 300 4.98 16.56 -5.71
CA GLY A 300 5.90 17.68 -5.54
C GLY A 300 6.73 17.66 -4.26
N ALA A 301 6.56 16.67 -3.38
CA ALA A 301 7.21 16.59 -2.09
C ALA A 301 8.75 16.59 -2.19
N GLN A 302 9.39 17.24 -1.21
CA GLN A 302 10.84 17.21 -1.04
C GLN A 302 11.30 15.98 -0.25
N GLN A 303 10.46 15.47 0.66
CA GLN A 303 10.75 14.32 1.49
C GLN A 303 10.05 13.08 0.92
N LEU A 304 10.83 12.05 0.59
CA LEU A 304 10.37 10.88 -0.15
C LEU A 304 10.80 9.59 0.55
N ALA A 305 9.90 8.60 0.65
CA ALA A 305 10.26 7.21 0.97
C ALA A 305 9.31 6.25 0.26
N LEU A 306 9.86 5.27 -0.45
CA LEU A 306 9.14 4.29 -1.24
C LEU A 306 8.22 4.94 -2.30
N VAL A 307 8.69 6.00 -2.98
CA VAL A 307 7.95 6.71 -4.03
C VAL A 307 8.45 6.26 -5.40
N LEU A 308 7.53 5.76 -6.23
CA LEU A 308 7.87 5.08 -7.48
C LEU A 308 8.35 6.05 -8.57
N SER A 309 7.68 7.19 -8.76
CA SER A 309 7.99 8.17 -9.82
C SER A 309 9.41 8.74 -9.77
N VAL A 310 10.07 8.67 -8.63
CA VAL A 310 11.45 9.14 -8.46
C VAL A 310 12.48 8.03 -8.45
N ALA A 311 12.03 6.76 -8.42
CA ALA A 311 12.94 5.61 -8.39
C ALA A 311 13.75 5.47 -9.67
N ALA A 312 13.22 5.90 -10.82
CA ALA A 312 13.89 5.89 -12.12
C ALA A 312 14.99 6.97 -12.27
N ARG A 313 15.01 8.01 -11.43
CA ARG A 313 15.93 9.13 -11.56
C ARG A 313 17.24 8.88 -10.81
N ARG A 314 18.39 8.87 -11.53
CA ARG A 314 19.72 8.78 -10.91
C ARG A 314 19.89 9.90 -9.85
N GLY A 315 20.32 9.55 -8.63
CA GLY A 315 20.52 10.46 -7.50
C GLY A 315 19.27 10.74 -6.63
N ARG A 316 18.07 10.87 -7.19
CA ARG A 316 16.82 11.06 -6.41
C ARG A 316 16.27 9.73 -5.86
N GLY A 317 16.52 8.62 -6.53
CA GLY A 317 16.19 7.28 -6.03
C GLY A 317 16.89 6.95 -4.70
N ILE A 318 18.07 7.51 -4.44
CA ILE A 318 18.79 7.38 -3.15
C ILE A 318 18.00 8.07 -2.03
N ARG A 319 17.40 9.25 -2.28
CA ARG A 319 16.59 9.97 -1.27
C ARG A 319 15.28 9.23 -0.95
N SER A 320 14.63 8.63 -1.94
CA SER A 320 13.43 7.80 -1.71
C SER A 320 13.74 6.57 -0.85
N ARG A 321 14.94 6.01 -0.96
CA ARG A 321 15.39 4.87 -0.16
C ARG A 321 15.91 5.26 1.24
N ALA A 322 16.23 6.53 1.47
CA ALA A 322 16.80 6.98 2.75
C ALA A 322 15.89 6.64 3.94
N GLY A 323 14.56 6.78 3.80
CA GLY A 323 13.60 6.39 4.83
C GLY A 323 13.58 4.88 5.11
N TYR A 324 13.69 4.06 4.06
CA TYR A 324 13.82 2.60 4.16
C TYR A 324 15.09 2.21 4.94
N PHE A 325 16.23 2.76 4.57
CA PHE A 325 17.49 2.49 5.25
C PHE A 325 17.52 3.01 6.68
N ALA A 326 16.94 4.19 6.94
CA ALA A 326 16.83 4.73 8.29
C ALA A 326 16.05 3.80 9.22
N TYR A 327 14.97 3.18 8.73
CA TYR A 327 14.20 2.20 9.48
C TYR A 327 15.02 0.94 9.81
N PHE A 328 15.67 0.34 8.81
CA PHE A 328 16.46 -0.88 8.97
C PHE A 328 17.84 -0.66 9.59
N SER A 329 18.27 0.59 9.79
CA SER A 329 19.49 0.89 10.56
C SER A 329 19.38 0.57 12.05
N ASP A 330 18.17 0.34 12.55
CA ASP A 330 17.92 -0.15 13.91
C ASP A 330 17.77 -1.69 13.87
N PRO A 331 18.68 -2.47 14.49
CA PRO A 331 18.65 -3.92 14.49
C PRO A 331 17.34 -4.51 15.03
N ALA A 332 16.75 -3.84 16.04
CA ALA A 332 15.49 -4.27 16.63
C ALA A 332 14.32 -4.16 15.64
N ASN A 333 14.28 -3.08 14.83
CA ASN A 333 13.30 -2.95 13.77
C ASN A 333 13.52 -4.00 12.68
N ALA A 334 14.77 -4.19 12.26
CA ALA A 334 15.13 -5.17 11.24
C ALA A 334 14.72 -6.59 11.66
N THR A 335 15.10 -7.03 12.87
CA THR A 335 14.75 -8.35 13.40
C THR A 335 13.23 -8.53 13.55
N ARG A 336 12.54 -7.56 14.13
CA ARG A 336 11.08 -7.62 14.28
C ARG A 336 10.37 -7.74 12.94
N THR A 337 10.77 -6.93 11.97
CA THR A 337 10.16 -6.95 10.63
C THR A 337 10.49 -8.25 9.92
N ALA A 338 11.71 -8.79 10.03
CA ALA A 338 12.08 -10.07 9.46
C ALA A 338 11.27 -11.22 10.05
N LEU A 339 11.11 -11.29 11.39
CA LEU A 339 10.26 -12.31 12.03
C LEU A 339 8.79 -12.16 11.62
N SER A 340 8.28 -10.93 11.57
CA SER A 340 6.91 -10.66 11.13
C SER A 340 6.70 -11.02 9.66
N PHE A 341 7.68 -10.77 8.80
CA PHE A 341 7.69 -11.15 7.40
C PHE A 341 7.61 -12.66 7.23
N THR A 342 8.49 -13.39 7.92
CA THR A 342 8.49 -14.86 7.91
C THR A 342 7.14 -15.42 8.41
N ALA A 343 6.63 -14.89 9.51
CA ALA A 343 5.33 -15.29 10.05
C ALA A 343 4.17 -15.00 9.06
N GLU A 344 4.23 -13.90 8.30
CA GLU A 344 3.22 -13.59 7.28
C GLU A 344 3.31 -14.51 6.08
N VAL A 345 4.52 -14.88 5.63
CA VAL A 345 4.71 -15.89 4.57
C VAL A 345 4.08 -17.23 4.98
N PHE A 346 4.36 -17.72 6.20
CA PHE A 346 3.75 -18.93 6.70
C PHE A 346 2.23 -18.81 6.85
N ARG A 347 1.73 -17.67 7.33
CA ARG A 347 0.29 -17.39 7.45
C ARG A 347 -0.39 -17.50 6.09
N GLU A 348 0.17 -16.89 5.05
CA GLU A 348 -0.37 -16.97 3.69
C GLU A 348 -0.45 -18.41 3.20
N ILE A 349 0.64 -19.16 3.36
CA ILE A 349 0.67 -20.58 2.96
C ILE A 349 -0.43 -21.37 3.70
N VAL A 350 -0.56 -21.20 5.01
CA VAL A 350 -1.59 -21.87 5.81
C VAL A 350 -3.00 -21.46 5.40
N GLN A 351 -3.22 -20.16 5.14
CA GLN A 351 -4.52 -19.64 4.69
C GLN A 351 -4.88 -20.21 3.31
N ALA A 352 -3.94 -20.22 2.36
CA ALA A 352 -4.14 -20.79 1.03
C ALA A 352 -4.46 -22.29 1.08
N VAL A 353 -3.75 -23.05 1.90
CA VAL A 353 -4.02 -24.49 2.10
C VAL A 353 -5.40 -24.71 2.72
N ARG A 354 -5.76 -23.96 3.76
CA ARG A 354 -7.08 -24.07 4.42
C ARG A 354 -8.22 -23.71 3.47
N ALA A 355 -8.09 -22.65 2.68
CA ALA A 355 -9.07 -22.27 1.67
C ALA A 355 -9.26 -23.40 0.63
N ARG A 356 -8.15 -24.01 0.19
CA ARG A 356 -8.20 -25.16 -0.72
C ARG A 356 -8.88 -26.38 -0.09
N MET A 357 -8.58 -26.68 1.17
CA MET A 357 -9.19 -27.83 1.89
C MET A 357 -10.69 -27.64 2.14
N ARG A 358 -11.14 -26.40 2.34
CA ARG A 358 -12.57 -26.07 2.51
C ARG A 358 -13.34 -26.00 1.21
N GLY A 359 -12.65 -25.99 0.07
CA GLY A 359 -13.30 -25.77 -1.22
C GLY A 359 -13.82 -24.34 -1.40
N ASP A 360 -13.21 -23.34 -0.71
CA ASP A 360 -13.65 -21.96 -0.83
C ASP A 360 -13.54 -21.50 -2.30
N GLU A 361 -14.61 -20.90 -2.86
CA GLU A 361 -14.66 -20.35 -4.21
C GLU A 361 -15.21 -18.91 -4.16
N PRO A 362 -14.78 -18.03 -5.09
CA PRO A 362 -13.80 -18.22 -6.17
C PRO A 362 -12.35 -18.28 -5.67
N ARG A 363 -11.44 -18.82 -6.48
CA ARG A 363 -10.02 -18.97 -6.13
C ARG A 363 -9.10 -18.49 -7.24
N VAL A 364 -8.05 -17.80 -6.85
CA VAL A 364 -6.90 -17.49 -7.70
C VAL A 364 -5.64 -18.18 -7.19
N LYS A 365 -4.62 -18.28 -8.03
CA LYS A 365 -3.35 -18.92 -7.63
C LYS A 365 -2.64 -18.06 -6.58
N ARG A 366 -2.44 -18.62 -5.37
CA ARG A 366 -1.75 -17.99 -4.23
C ARG A 366 -0.39 -18.63 -3.94
N GLY A 367 0.25 -19.25 -4.93
CA GLY A 367 1.53 -19.94 -4.82
C GLY A 367 2.71 -19.15 -5.40
N GLY A 368 3.86 -19.81 -5.50
CA GLY A 368 5.08 -19.23 -6.06
C GLY A 368 5.62 -18.07 -5.21
N LEU A 369 5.80 -16.89 -5.81
CA LEU A 369 6.33 -15.69 -5.13
C LEU A 369 5.26 -14.91 -4.35
N TYR A 370 3.97 -15.23 -4.50
CA TYR A 370 2.89 -14.47 -3.89
C TYR A 370 2.99 -14.32 -2.37
N PRO A 371 3.28 -15.38 -1.57
CA PRO A 371 3.45 -15.24 -0.12
C PRO A 371 4.50 -14.19 0.28
N PHE A 372 5.57 -14.05 -0.50
CA PHE A 372 6.62 -13.05 -0.26
C PHE A 372 6.19 -11.64 -0.66
N ILE A 373 5.45 -11.49 -1.77
CA ILE A 373 4.87 -10.21 -2.21
C ILE A 373 3.89 -9.70 -1.18
N ARG A 374 2.96 -10.55 -0.73
CA ARG A 374 2.01 -10.24 0.33
C ARG A 374 2.71 -9.84 1.63
N ALA A 375 3.72 -10.61 2.06
CA ALA A 375 4.47 -10.30 3.27
C ALA A 375 5.24 -8.96 3.13
N PHE A 376 5.74 -8.64 1.95
CA PHE A 376 6.35 -7.34 1.69
C PHE A 376 5.34 -6.19 1.83
N ALA A 377 4.17 -6.29 1.21
CA ALA A 377 3.11 -5.27 1.27
C ALA A 377 2.57 -5.09 2.69
N THR A 378 2.22 -6.20 3.35
CA THR A 378 1.53 -6.17 4.65
C THR A 378 2.43 -5.95 5.86
N VAL A 379 3.75 -6.16 5.73
CA VAL A 379 4.71 -6.02 6.83
C VAL A 379 5.76 -4.96 6.51
N VAL A 380 6.60 -5.18 5.50
CA VAL A 380 7.77 -4.33 5.24
C VAL A 380 7.34 -2.92 4.82
N SER A 381 6.50 -2.81 3.80
CA SER A 381 6.01 -1.51 3.29
C SER A 381 5.29 -0.74 4.39
N ARG A 382 4.33 -1.39 5.08
CA ARG A 382 3.59 -0.80 6.19
C ARG A 382 4.51 -0.28 7.30
N ASP A 383 5.46 -1.09 7.77
CA ASP A 383 6.34 -0.72 8.89
C ASP A 383 7.24 0.47 8.52
N VAL A 384 7.77 0.48 7.30
CA VAL A 384 8.61 1.58 6.80
C VAL A 384 7.80 2.85 6.62
N VAL A 385 6.61 2.78 6.02
CA VAL A 385 5.73 3.95 5.81
C VAL A 385 5.29 4.53 7.15
N VAL A 386 4.81 3.71 8.08
CA VAL A 386 4.40 4.15 9.42
C VAL A 386 5.55 4.83 10.17
N ALA A 387 6.76 4.26 10.12
CA ALA A 387 7.93 4.86 10.76
C ALA A 387 8.33 6.20 10.11
N ALA A 388 8.24 6.29 8.79
CA ALA A 388 8.53 7.52 8.05
C ALA A 388 7.51 8.63 8.36
N VAL A 389 6.20 8.30 8.37
CA VAL A 389 5.13 9.22 8.77
C VAL A 389 5.36 9.74 10.18
N ILE A 390 5.64 8.87 11.16
CA ILE A 390 5.95 9.30 12.53
C ILE A 390 7.16 10.24 12.54
N GLY A 391 8.20 9.95 11.75
CA GLY A 391 9.37 10.82 11.60
C GLY A 391 9.00 12.22 11.07
N ASP A 392 8.11 12.30 10.09
CA ASP A 392 7.64 13.56 9.50
C ASP A 392 6.79 14.38 10.48
N LEU A 393 5.90 13.72 11.24
CA LEU A 393 5.11 14.37 12.29
C LEU A 393 6.04 15.01 13.35
N PHE A 394 7.10 14.30 13.77
CA PHE A 394 8.07 14.85 14.72
C PHE A 394 9.02 15.90 14.10
N ALA A 395 9.23 15.86 12.79
CA ALA A 395 9.92 16.92 12.06
C ALA A 395 9.05 18.18 11.87
N GLY A 396 7.75 18.10 12.20
CA GLY A 396 6.82 19.22 12.12
C GLY A 396 6.46 19.58 10.67
N ARG A 397 6.39 18.59 9.74
CA ARG A 397 6.03 18.84 8.34
C ARG A 397 4.64 19.44 8.21
N THR A 398 4.45 20.30 7.22
CA THR A 398 3.17 20.99 6.99
C THR A 398 2.12 20.03 6.48
N VAL A 399 2.50 19.18 5.53
CA VAL A 399 1.62 18.20 4.89
C VAL A 399 2.34 16.88 4.67
N VAL A 400 1.66 15.78 5.00
CA VAL A 400 2.16 14.42 4.75
C VAL A 400 1.07 13.65 4.02
N TYR A 401 1.42 12.98 2.93
CA TYR A 401 0.56 12.01 2.27
C TYR A 401 1.24 10.64 2.27
N ALA A 402 0.54 9.64 2.79
CA ALA A 402 1.08 8.30 2.93
C ALA A 402 0.08 7.25 2.50
N ASP A 403 0.57 6.19 1.84
CA ASP A 403 -0.23 5.09 1.36
C ASP A 403 0.12 3.77 2.05
N LEU A 404 -0.89 3.03 2.47
CA LEU A 404 -0.82 1.73 3.12
C LEU A 404 -1.47 0.65 2.24
N VAL A 405 -0.71 0.08 1.32
CA VAL A 405 -1.14 -0.85 0.24
C VAL A 405 -1.56 -2.25 0.73
N ALA A 406 -1.54 -2.51 2.03
CA ALA A 406 -1.67 -3.86 2.57
C ALA A 406 -3.03 -4.50 2.32
N TYR A 407 -4.13 -3.74 2.35
CA TYR A 407 -5.48 -4.27 2.20
C TYR A 407 -5.75 -4.65 0.74
N ASP A 408 -5.45 -3.76 -0.20
CA ASP A 408 -5.67 -3.99 -1.61
C ASP A 408 -5.03 -5.29 -2.11
N GLU A 409 -3.75 -5.50 -1.78
CA GLU A 409 -3.00 -6.71 -2.13
C GLU A 409 -3.68 -7.99 -1.62
N VAL A 410 -4.19 -7.99 -0.40
CA VAL A 410 -4.83 -9.18 0.18
C VAL A 410 -6.24 -9.37 -0.38
N ALA A 411 -6.98 -8.30 -0.57
CA ALA A 411 -8.35 -8.34 -1.08
C ALA A 411 -8.41 -8.84 -2.54
N HIS A 412 -7.44 -8.51 -3.38
CA HIS A 412 -7.31 -9.08 -4.73
C HIS A 412 -7.29 -10.61 -4.75
N HIS A 413 -6.68 -11.25 -3.75
CA HIS A 413 -6.49 -12.71 -3.73
C HIS A 413 -7.45 -13.46 -2.82
N SER A 414 -8.11 -12.75 -1.91
CA SER A 414 -8.97 -13.36 -0.89
C SER A 414 -10.41 -12.85 -0.96
N GLY A 415 -10.65 -11.77 -1.67
CA GLY A 415 -11.91 -11.04 -1.70
C GLY A 415 -12.00 -9.93 -0.63
N PRO A 416 -12.70 -8.81 -0.93
CA PRO A 416 -12.75 -7.62 -0.10
C PRO A 416 -13.38 -7.86 1.29
N HIS A 417 -14.39 -8.71 1.41
CA HIS A 417 -15.06 -9.03 2.67
C HIS A 417 -14.53 -10.29 3.37
N SER A 418 -13.42 -10.85 2.87
CA SER A 418 -12.86 -12.08 3.43
C SER A 418 -12.32 -11.90 4.84
N ARG A 419 -12.22 -13.02 5.60
CA ARG A 419 -11.58 -13.00 6.92
C ARG A 419 -10.11 -12.56 6.86
N ASP A 420 -9.42 -12.85 5.76
CA ASP A 420 -8.02 -12.46 5.54
C ASP A 420 -7.92 -10.94 5.40
N ALA A 421 -8.79 -10.32 4.60
CA ALA A 421 -8.90 -8.88 4.43
C ALA A 421 -9.28 -8.17 5.74
N GLN A 422 -10.25 -8.70 6.51
CA GLN A 422 -10.62 -8.16 7.82
C GLN A 422 -9.45 -8.17 8.82
N GLN A 423 -8.61 -9.21 8.81
CA GLN A 423 -7.41 -9.25 9.65
C GLN A 423 -6.39 -8.17 9.26
N VAL A 424 -6.33 -7.81 7.98
CA VAL A 424 -5.48 -6.68 7.52
C VAL A 424 -6.05 -5.37 8.02
N LEU A 425 -7.37 -5.12 7.91
CA LEU A 425 -8.02 -3.91 8.45
C LEU A 425 -7.74 -3.73 9.94
N ALA A 426 -7.84 -4.79 10.75
CA ALA A 426 -7.50 -4.74 12.17
C ALA A 426 -6.02 -4.39 12.42
N ARG A 427 -5.11 -4.72 11.50
CA ARG A 427 -3.69 -4.34 11.59
C ARG A 427 -3.47 -2.89 11.16
N LEU A 428 -4.19 -2.44 10.13
CA LEU A 428 -4.17 -1.04 9.69
C LEU A 428 -4.71 -0.12 10.78
N ASP A 429 -5.80 -0.50 11.48
CA ASP A 429 -6.31 0.26 12.63
C ASP A 429 -5.26 0.44 13.74
N ARG A 430 -4.48 -0.63 14.04
CA ARG A 430 -3.36 -0.50 14.99
C ARG A 430 -2.29 0.48 14.51
N SER A 431 -2.03 0.55 13.20
CA SER A 431 -1.10 1.52 12.61
C SER A 431 -1.65 2.96 12.71
N VAL A 432 -2.95 3.14 12.42
CA VAL A 432 -3.66 4.43 12.59
C VAL A 432 -3.57 4.88 14.04
N ARG A 433 -3.87 4.00 15.00
CA ARG A 433 -3.75 4.29 16.44
C ARG A 433 -2.34 4.70 16.86
N LEU A 434 -1.32 4.02 16.33
CA LEU A 434 0.09 4.34 16.60
C LEU A 434 0.46 5.72 16.05
N ILE A 435 0.05 6.03 14.83
CA ILE A 435 0.27 7.33 14.19
C ILE A 435 -0.46 8.44 14.97
N ALA A 436 -1.72 8.23 15.36
CA ALA A 436 -2.49 9.19 16.13
C ALA A 436 -1.85 9.48 17.51
N LYS A 437 -1.39 8.43 18.22
CA LYS A 437 -0.63 8.60 19.46
C LYS A 437 0.68 9.39 19.24
N ALA A 438 1.35 9.17 18.12
CA ALA A 438 2.56 9.93 17.78
C ALA A 438 2.22 11.40 17.47
N ALA A 439 1.16 11.65 16.71
CA ALA A 439 0.68 13.00 16.38
C ALA A 439 0.36 13.84 17.63
N ALA A 440 -0.26 13.23 18.64
CA ALA A 440 -0.54 13.90 19.92
C ALA A 440 0.72 14.41 20.66
N HIS A 441 1.91 13.93 20.30
CA HIS A 441 3.19 14.28 20.90
C HIS A 441 4.11 15.04 19.93
N ALA A 442 3.65 15.33 18.74
CA ALA A 442 4.38 16.07 17.72
C ALA A 442 4.57 17.55 18.14
N PRO A 443 5.60 18.25 17.61
CA PRO A 443 5.83 19.67 17.91
C PRO A 443 4.76 20.58 17.29
N ARG A 444 3.95 20.06 16.36
CA ARG A 444 2.83 20.69 15.67
C ARG A 444 1.58 19.84 15.86
N ALA A 445 0.41 20.43 16.04
CA ALA A 445 -0.86 19.70 15.98
C ALA A 445 -1.13 19.20 14.57
N TYR A 446 -1.70 18.00 14.43
CA TYR A 446 -2.04 17.42 13.14
C TYR A 446 -3.51 17.06 13.04
N ARG A 447 -4.11 17.43 11.92
CA ARG A 447 -5.42 16.96 11.47
C ARG A 447 -5.19 15.69 10.64
N ILE A 448 -5.77 14.57 11.08
CA ILE A 448 -5.59 13.28 10.39
C ILE A 448 -6.81 13.01 9.54
N VAL A 449 -6.61 12.94 8.24
CA VAL A 449 -7.61 12.56 7.25
C VAL A 449 -7.28 11.16 6.79
N LEU A 450 -8.25 10.22 6.90
CA LEU A 450 -8.14 8.91 6.26
C LEU A 450 -8.93 8.92 4.96
N LEU A 451 -8.41 8.25 3.94
CA LEU A 451 -9.08 8.10 2.66
C LEU A 451 -8.74 6.77 2.03
N SER A 452 -9.52 6.38 1.02
CA SER A 452 -9.08 5.41 0.02
C SER A 452 -9.08 6.07 -1.36
N ASP A 453 -8.37 5.49 -2.26
CA ASP A 453 -8.27 5.90 -3.66
C ASP A 453 -9.33 5.21 -4.55
N HIS A 454 -9.78 4.04 -4.15
CA HIS A 454 -10.89 3.26 -4.73
C HIS A 454 -11.41 2.24 -3.74
N GLY A 455 -12.44 1.49 -4.11
CA GLY A 455 -12.87 0.27 -3.45
C GLY A 455 -12.54 -0.96 -4.27
N GLN A 456 -13.12 -2.11 -3.92
CA GLN A 456 -13.04 -3.34 -4.68
C GLN A 456 -14.41 -4.01 -4.77
N SER A 457 -14.75 -4.57 -5.94
CA SER A 457 -15.93 -5.41 -6.14
C SER A 457 -15.53 -6.88 -6.09
N PRO A 458 -16.30 -7.76 -5.41
CA PRO A 458 -16.03 -9.19 -5.42
C PRO A 458 -16.41 -9.80 -6.77
N GLY A 459 -15.79 -10.95 -7.11
CA GLY A 459 -16.19 -11.70 -8.29
C GLY A 459 -15.33 -12.92 -8.58
N ARG A 460 -15.60 -13.58 -9.70
CA ARG A 460 -14.74 -14.61 -10.30
C ARG A 460 -13.93 -13.95 -11.41
N THR A 461 -12.81 -14.55 -11.78
CA THR A 461 -12.13 -14.14 -13.00
C THR A 461 -13.02 -14.44 -14.23
N PHE A 462 -12.90 -13.62 -15.27
CA PHE A 462 -13.63 -13.82 -16.52
C PHE A 462 -13.36 -15.22 -17.10
N ALA A 463 -12.09 -15.64 -17.09
CA ALA A 463 -11.70 -16.97 -17.57
C ALA A 463 -12.30 -18.12 -16.74
N GLU A 464 -12.46 -17.95 -15.42
CA GLU A 464 -13.11 -18.97 -14.58
C GLU A 464 -14.63 -19.02 -14.80
N ALA A 465 -15.26 -17.87 -15.02
CA ALA A 465 -16.71 -17.78 -15.21
C ALA A 465 -17.16 -18.28 -16.60
N TYR A 466 -16.38 -18.02 -17.63
CA TYR A 466 -16.79 -18.27 -19.04
C TYR A 466 -15.91 -19.25 -19.81
N GLY A 467 -14.83 -19.77 -19.20
CA GLY A 467 -13.94 -20.76 -19.82
C GLY A 467 -12.99 -20.20 -20.87
N ILE A 468 -13.01 -18.90 -21.14
CA ILE A 468 -12.15 -18.21 -22.11
C ILE A 468 -11.60 -16.91 -21.54
N THR A 469 -10.45 -16.48 -22.02
CA THR A 469 -9.87 -15.17 -21.68
C THR A 469 -10.42 -14.07 -22.62
N LEU A 470 -10.29 -12.79 -22.22
CA LEU A 470 -10.61 -11.67 -23.09
C LEU A 470 -9.80 -11.71 -24.40
N GLU A 471 -8.51 -12.07 -24.32
CA GLU A 471 -7.65 -12.20 -25.50
C GLU A 471 -8.16 -13.28 -26.48
N GLU A 472 -8.63 -14.41 -25.95
CA GLU A 472 -9.24 -15.46 -26.78
C GLU A 472 -10.53 -15.01 -27.38
N LEU A 473 -11.41 -14.30 -26.65
CA LEU A 473 -12.67 -13.76 -27.15
C LEU A 473 -12.42 -12.78 -28.31
N VAL A 474 -11.47 -11.84 -28.15
CA VAL A 474 -11.04 -10.92 -29.21
C VAL A 474 -10.53 -11.69 -30.44
N ARG A 475 -9.73 -12.71 -30.22
CA ARG A 475 -9.19 -13.54 -31.32
C ARG A 475 -10.27 -14.25 -32.08
N ILE A 476 -11.33 -14.74 -31.42
CA ILE A 476 -12.49 -15.34 -32.02
C ILE A 476 -13.22 -14.30 -32.89
N GLY A 477 -13.53 -13.12 -32.34
CA GLY A 477 -14.18 -12.03 -33.04
C GLY A 477 -13.41 -11.55 -34.29
N CYS A 478 -12.08 -11.47 -34.20
CA CYS A 478 -11.21 -11.06 -35.31
C CYS A 478 -11.17 -12.11 -36.46
N ARG A 479 -11.36 -13.40 -36.19
CA ARG A 479 -11.30 -14.46 -37.19
C ARG A 479 -12.58 -14.65 -37.98
N GLY A 480 -13.67 -14.03 -37.54
CA GLY A 480 -14.96 -14.05 -38.25
C GLY A 480 -15.39 -15.45 -38.66
N GLY A 481 -15.93 -16.27 -37.78
CA GLY A 481 -16.72 -17.48 -38.11
C GLY A 481 -16.05 -18.56 -38.98
N ARG A 482 -14.76 -18.50 -39.29
CA ARG A 482 -14.04 -19.58 -39.95
C ARG A 482 -13.79 -20.71 -38.96
N SER A 483 -14.78 -21.60 -38.88
CA SER A 483 -14.67 -22.92 -38.24
C SER A 483 -13.57 -23.73 -38.95
N GLY A 484 -12.53 -24.10 -38.22
CA GLY A 484 -11.58 -25.08 -38.73
C GLY A 484 -10.11 -24.63 -38.58
N SER A 485 -9.59 -24.59 -37.37
CA SER A 485 -8.20 -24.91 -37.15
C SER A 485 -7.96 -25.17 -35.63
N ARG A 486 -7.23 -26.27 -35.37
CA ARG A 486 -6.80 -26.77 -34.07
C ARG A 486 -6.35 -25.64 -33.16
N PRO A 487 -6.56 -25.75 -31.81
CA PRO A 487 -5.97 -24.84 -30.86
C PRO A 487 -4.46 -24.94 -31.00
N LEU A 488 -3.83 -23.94 -31.58
CA LEU A 488 -2.39 -23.72 -31.38
C LEU A 488 -2.22 -23.46 -29.90
N ALA A 489 -1.46 -24.35 -29.24
CA ALA A 489 -1.06 -24.20 -27.85
C ALA A 489 -0.58 -22.76 -27.63
N GLY A 490 -1.40 -21.98 -26.91
CA GLY A 490 -1.12 -20.59 -26.66
C GLY A 490 0.22 -20.47 -25.96
N ARG A 491 1.16 -19.76 -26.57
CA ARG A 491 2.31 -19.25 -25.86
C ARG A 491 1.74 -18.41 -24.72
N ARG A 492 1.93 -18.84 -23.48
CA ARG A 492 1.60 -18.13 -22.27
C ARG A 492 2.15 -16.69 -22.33
N ALA A 493 1.35 -15.76 -22.83
CA ALA A 493 1.65 -14.33 -22.78
C ALA A 493 1.26 -13.69 -21.45
N ASP A 494 0.43 -14.37 -20.66
CA ASP A 494 0.08 -13.95 -19.32
C ASP A 494 1.04 -14.55 -18.30
N ARG A 495 2.17 -13.86 -18.08
CA ARG A 495 2.66 -13.79 -16.72
C ARG A 495 1.66 -12.91 -15.98
N GLU A 496 0.74 -13.57 -15.30
CA GLU A 496 -0.22 -12.97 -14.38
C GLU A 496 0.47 -11.86 -13.59
N VAL A 497 0.09 -10.61 -13.82
CA VAL A 497 0.58 -9.45 -13.05
C VAL A 497 -0.20 -9.38 -11.73
N THR A 498 -0.14 -10.47 -10.99
CA THR A 498 -0.70 -10.60 -9.66
C THR A 498 0.14 -9.74 -8.71
N GLY A 499 -0.48 -8.89 -7.92
CA GLY A 499 0.23 -8.02 -6.96
C GLY A 499 0.98 -6.86 -7.62
N ALA A 500 0.39 -6.20 -8.63
CA ALA A 500 1.06 -5.15 -9.41
C ALA A 500 1.49 -3.96 -8.54
N GLU A 501 0.67 -3.55 -7.57
CA GLU A 501 0.93 -2.40 -6.70
C GLU A 501 1.96 -2.73 -5.63
N ALA A 502 1.84 -3.87 -4.96
CA ALA A 502 2.87 -4.34 -4.04
C ALA A 502 4.22 -4.56 -4.74
N ARG A 503 4.21 -5.00 -6.02
CA ARG A 503 5.42 -5.06 -6.85
C ARG A 503 5.94 -3.67 -7.19
N ALA A 504 5.08 -2.65 -7.39
CA ALA A 504 5.49 -1.28 -7.60
C ALA A 504 6.24 -0.74 -6.39
N VAL A 505 5.71 -0.95 -5.19
CA VAL A 505 6.38 -0.58 -3.93
C VAL A 505 7.67 -1.38 -3.73
N ALA A 506 7.67 -2.68 -4.03
CA ALA A 506 8.85 -3.52 -3.98
C ALA A 506 9.91 -3.06 -5.00
N ARG A 507 9.52 -2.69 -6.23
CA ARG A 507 10.42 -2.12 -7.26
C ARG A 507 11.00 -0.78 -6.81
N ALA A 508 10.19 0.10 -6.19
CA ALA A 508 10.68 1.34 -5.60
C ALA A 508 11.76 1.10 -4.53
N ALA A 509 11.64 0.01 -3.78
CA ALA A 509 12.60 -0.42 -2.77
C ALA A 509 13.84 -1.12 -3.35
N LEU A 510 13.68 -1.93 -4.42
CA LEU A 510 14.71 -2.86 -4.93
C LEU A 510 15.49 -2.38 -6.15
N HIS A 511 15.00 -1.37 -6.85
CA HIS A 511 15.64 -0.74 -8.02
C HIS A 511 16.07 -1.74 -9.14
N ARG A 512 15.16 -2.61 -9.59
CA ARG A 512 15.39 -3.45 -10.79
C ARG A 512 14.76 -2.79 -12.02
N VAL A 513 15.61 -2.20 -12.86
CA VAL A 513 15.23 -1.52 -14.11
C VAL A 513 15.23 -2.47 -15.32
N ASP A 514 15.95 -3.59 -15.26
CA ASP A 514 16.30 -4.38 -16.45
C ASP A 514 15.21 -5.31 -17.00
N GLU A 515 14.13 -5.59 -16.24
CA GLU A 515 13.02 -6.42 -16.75
C GLU A 515 11.97 -5.60 -17.51
N GLU A 516 11.97 -4.31 -17.36
CA GLU A 516 11.00 -3.37 -17.93
C GLU A 516 11.11 -3.22 -19.46
N GLU A 517 12.31 -3.23 -20.00
CA GLU A 517 12.54 -3.13 -21.45
C GLU A 517 11.96 -4.32 -22.25
N LYS A 518 11.84 -5.49 -21.62
CA LYS A 518 11.28 -6.70 -22.27
C LYS A 518 9.75 -6.70 -22.32
N GLU A 519 9.08 -6.12 -21.31
CA GLU A 519 7.62 -6.00 -21.28
C GLU A 519 7.13 -4.89 -22.24
N THR A 520 7.88 -3.80 -22.30
CA THR A 520 7.57 -2.64 -23.15
C THR A 520 7.70 -2.94 -24.66
N ARG A 521 8.57 -3.88 -25.04
CA ARG A 521 8.82 -4.25 -26.45
C ARG A 521 7.85 -5.27 -27.04
N ARG A 522 6.90 -5.82 -26.25
CA ARG A 522 5.97 -6.88 -26.72
C ARG A 522 4.85 -6.39 -27.64
N GLY A 523 4.67 -5.07 -27.83
CA GLY A 523 3.68 -4.50 -28.75
C GLY A 523 3.97 -4.66 -30.25
N ARG A 524 5.03 -5.33 -30.67
CA ARG A 524 5.41 -5.52 -32.08
C ARG A 524 5.04 -6.89 -32.67
N GLY A 525 4.02 -7.57 -32.13
CA GLY A 525 3.44 -8.78 -32.75
C GLY A 525 2.40 -8.40 -33.82
N ALA A 526 2.25 -9.23 -34.86
CA ALA A 526 1.15 -9.07 -35.81
C ALA A 526 -0.20 -9.42 -35.10
N GLY A 527 -1.02 -8.43 -34.80
CA GLY A 527 -2.34 -8.60 -34.20
C GLY A 527 -2.68 -7.59 -33.12
N PRO A 528 -3.94 -7.55 -32.64
CA PRO A 528 -4.38 -6.63 -31.62
C PRO A 528 -3.66 -6.84 -30.29
N VAL A 529 -3.33 -5.76 -29.60
CA VAL A 529 -2.84 -5.77 -28.23
C VAL A 529 -4.05 -5.75 -27.30
N VAL A 530 -4.19 -6.79 -26.47
CA VAL A 530 -5.30 -6.93 -25.51
C VAL A 530 -4.70 -6.86 -24.09
N LEU A 531 -5.15 -5.90 -23.29
CA LEU A 531 -4.69 -5.67 -21.93
C LEU A 531 -5.88 -5.68 -20.96
N GLY A 532 -5.80 -6.48 -19.90
CA GLY A 532 -6.72 -6.41 -18.77
C GLY A 532 -6.21 -5.40 -17.74
N SER A 533 -7.13 -4.75 -17.06
CA SER A 533 -6.89 -3.82 -15.95
C SER A 533 -8.06 -3.96 -14.96
N GLY A 534 -8.00 -4.99 -14.10
CA GLY A 534 -9.13 -5.43 -13.31
C GLY A 534 -10.28 -5.94 -14.18
N ASN A 535 -11.45 -5.33 -14.07
CA ASN A 535 -12.62 -5.63 -14.90
C ASN A 535 -12.78 -4.70 -16.11
N LEU A 536 -11.75 -3.94 -16.46
CA LEU A 536 -11.63 -3.13 -17.65
C LEU A 536 -10.66 -3.81 -18.64
N GLY A 537 -11.08 -3.96 -19.90
CA GLY A 537 -10.28 -4.49 -21.00
C GLY A 537 -9.97 -3.40 -22.02
N LEU A 538 -8.76 -3.38 -22.55
CA LEU A 538 -8.29 -2.42 -23.56
C LEU A 538 -7.77 -3.19 -24.78
N ILE A 539 -8.27 -2.87 -25.95
CA ILE A 539 -7.89 -3.51 -27.22
C ILE A 539 -7.41 -2.42 -28.18
N SER A 540 -6.18 -2.57 -28.65
CA SER A 540 -5.56 -1.63 -29.60
C SER A 540 -5.03 -2.38 -30.81
N PHE A 541 -5.12 -1.77 -31.98
CA PHE A 541 -4.55 -2.25 -33.25
C PHE A 541 -3.28 -1.48 -33.58
N PRO A 542 -2.09 -2.01 -33.22
CA PRO A 542 -0.82 -1.29 -33.37
C PRO A 542 -0.45 -0.93 -34.79
N GLU A 543 -0.96 -1.71 -35.75
CA GLU A 543 -0.71 -1.51 -37.19
C GLU A 543 -1.47 -0.34 -37.79
N LEU A 544 -2.46 0.22 -37.07
CA LEU A 544 -3.28 1.33 -37.53
C LEU A 544 -2.91 2.60 -36.77
N PRO A 545 -2.63 3.71 -37.47
CA PRO A 545 -2.30 4.98 -36.83
C PRO A 545 -3.53 5.61 -36.17
N GLY A 546 -3.30 6.32 -35.08
CA GLY A 546 -4.36 7.00 -34.33
C GLY A 546 -5.37 6.04 -33.71
N ARG A 547 -6.46 6.57 -33.15
CA ARG A 547 -7.56 5.78 -32.61
C ARG A 547 -8.46 5.29 -33.75
N VAL A 548 -8.60 3.97 -33.86
CA VAL A 548 -9.35 3.33 -34.95
C VAL A 548 -10.86 3.53 -34.77
N SER A 549 -11.55 3.92 -35.84
CA SER A 549 -13.01 4.10 -35.81
C SER A 549 -13.77 2.78 -35.79
N ARG A 550 -15.03 2.84 -35.31
CA ARG A 550 -15.98 1.72 -35.35
C ARG A 550 -16.10 1.14 -36.76
N GLU A 551 -16.26 2.02 -37.73
CA GLU A 551 -16.47 1.68 -39.16
C GLU A 551 -15.23 0.94 -39.71
N GLU A 552 -14.04 1.36 -39.37
CA GLU A 552 -12.82 0.67 -39.78
C GLU A 552 -12.66 -0.70 -39.06
N ILE A 553 -13.04 -0.79 -37.78
CA ILE A 553 -13.05 -2.06 -37.03
C ILE A 553 -14.04 -3.03 -37.67
N GLU A 554 -15.28 -2.60 -37.97
CA GLU A 554 -16.32 -3.43 -38.59
C GLU A 554 -15.93 -3.88 -40.00
N ARG A 555 -15.25 -3.02 -40.76
CA ARG A 555 -14.74 -3.37 -42.08
C ARG A 555 -13.67 -4.45 -42.06
N ARG A 556 -12.76 -4.40 -41.08
CA ARG A 556 -11.65 -5.36 -40.93
C ARG A 556 -12.04 -6.63 -40.19
N HIS A 557 -12.87 -6.49 -39.19
CA HIS A 557 -13.28 -7.52 -38.26
C HIS A 557 -14.79 -7.48 -38.01
N PRO A 558 -15.61 -7.86 -39.02
CA PRO A 558 -17.07 -7.67 -38.99
C PRO A 558 -17.78 -8.30 -37.79
N ALA A 559 -17.22 -9.38 -37.24
CA ALA A 559 -17.83 -10.08 -36.13
C ALA A 559 -17.31 -9.59 -34.73
N LEU A 560 -16.26 -8.77 -34.67
CA LEU A 560 -15.58 -8.48 -33.41
C LEU A 560 -16.46 -7.72 -32.42
N LEU A 561 -17.04 -6.60 -32.83
CA LEU A 561 -17.86 -5.77 -31.93
C LEU A 561 -19.11 -6.51 -31.47
N GLY A 562 -19.79 -7.23 -32.38
CA GLY A 562 -20.93 -8.09 -32.04
C GLY A 562 -20.53 -9.22 -31.07
N THR A 563 -19.39 -9.90 -31.32
CA THR A 563 -18.89 -10.95 -30.41
C THR A 563 -18.61 -10.42 -28.99
N LEU A 564 -18.10 -9.20 -28.88
CA LEU A 564 -17.84 -8.57 -27.58
C LEU A 564 -19.14 -8.13 -26.90
N ALA A 565 -20.00 -7.38 -27.63
CA ALA A 565 -21.22 -6.78 -27.06
C ALA A 565 -22.27 -7.80 -26.63
N GLU A 566 -22.39 -8.92 -27.36
CA GLU A 566 -23.36 -9.98 -27.04
C GLU A 566 -22.83 -11.03 -26.05
N HIS A 567 -21.57 -10.92 -25.61
CA HIS A 567 -21.01 -11.88 -24.66
C HIS A 567 -21.55 -11.62 -23.26
N PRO A 568 -22.11 -12.62 -22.52
CA PRO A 568 -22.80 -12.41 -21.24
C PRO A 568 -21.88 -11.90 -20.13
N GLY A 569 -20.57 -12.05 -20.27
CA GLY A 569 -19.57 -11.53 -19.33
C GLY A 569 -19.13 -10.09 -19.61
N ILE A 570 -19.62 -9.49 -20.68
CA ILE A 570 -19.32 -8.09 -21.06
C ILE A 570 -20.56 -7.24 -20.77
N GLY A 571 -20.37 -6.17 -20.04
CA GLY A 571 -21.42 -5.21 -19.73
C GLY A 571 -21.62 -4.20 -20.85
N PHE A 572 -20.52 -3.63 -21.35
CA PHE A 572 -20.54 -2.72 -22.49
C PHE A 572 -19.17 -2.63 -23.18
N VAL A 573 -19.22 -2.13 -24.41
CA VAL A 573 -18.05 -1.90 -25.28
C VAL A 573 -18.06 -0.44 -25.75
N LEU A 574 -17.01 0.32 -25.42
CA LEU A 574 -16.82 1.68 -25.92
C LEU A 574 -15.97 1.66 -27.19
N VAL A 575 -16.45 2.30 -28.24
CA VAL A 575 -15.75 2.55 -29.51
C VAL A 575 -15.95 4.02 -29.93
N ARG A 576 -15.19 4.45 -30.93
CA ARG A 576 -15.36 5.77 -31.56
C ARG A 576 -15.92 5.63 -32.96
N SER A 577 -17.11 6.14 -33.21
CA SER A 577 -17.69 6.27 -34.55
C SER A 577 -17.18 7.52 -35.26
N GLU A 578 -17.04 7.48 -36.58
CA GLU A 578 -16.71 8.65 -37.39
C GLU A 578 -17.89 9.63 -37.42
N GLU A 579 -19.12 9.11 -37.42
CA GLU A 579 -20.35 9.91 -37.53
C GLU A 579 -20.84 10.40 -36.16
N TYR A 580 -20.78 9.53 -35.13
CA TYR A 580 -21.44 9.78 -33.85
C TYR A 580 -20.50 10.09 -32.69
N GLY A 581 -19.17 10.10 -32.93
CA GLY A 581 -18.19 10.26 -31.84
C GLY A 581 -18.11 9.00 -30.96
N PRO A 582 -18.02 9.15 -29.61
CA PRO A 582 -17.97 8.00 -28.71
C PRO A 582 -19.33 7.29 -28.64
N VAL A 583 -19.30 5.97 -28.86
CA VAL A 583 -20.49 5.09 -28.85
C VAL A 583 -20.24 3.92 -27.91
N VAL A 584 -21.23 3.63 -27.07
CA VAL A 584 -21.25 2.48 -26.18
C VAL A 584 -22.19 1.44 -26.73
N LEU A 585 -21.67 0.23 -26.96
CA LEU A 585 -22.43 -0.92 -27.47
C LEU A 585 -22.71 -1.89 -26.32
N GLY A 586 -23.88 -2.51 -26.32
CA GLY A 586 -24.27 -3.51 -25.34
C GLY A 586 -25.07 -4.66 -25.93
N PRO A 587 -25.52 -5.59 -25.09
CA PRO A 587 -26.28 -6.75 -25.55
C PRO A 587 -27.62 -6.36 -26.20
N HIS A 588 -28.14 -7.25 -27.02
CA HIS A 588 -29.45 -7.12 -27.71
C HIS A 588 -29.55 -5.87 -28.60
N GLY A 589 -28.45 -5.48 -29.22
CA GLY A 589 -28.39 -4.31 -30.10
C GLY A 589 -28.48 -2.97 -29.36
N GLY A 590 -28.20 -2.95 -28.05
CA GLY A 590 -28.15 -1.72 -27.27
C GLY A 590 -26.99 -0.82 -27.72
N GLU A 591 -27.31 0.45 -28.00
CA GLU A 591 -26.34 1.47 -28.42
C GLU A 591 -26.62 2.80 -27.71
N HIS A 592 -25.58 3.39 -27.10
CA HIS A 592 -25.66 4.72 -26.50
C HIS A 592 -24.63 5.66 -27.15
N ARG A 593 -25.10 6.68 -27.87
CA ARG A 593 -24.29 7.72 -28.54
C ARG A 593 -24.07 8.86 -27.58
N LEU A 594 -22.92 8.87 -26.94
CA LEU A 594 -22.67 9.74 -25.79
C LEU A 594 -22.75 11.24 -26.09
N ASP A 595 -22.23 11.69 -27.23
CA ASP A 595 -22.23 13.12 -27.60
C ASP A 595 -23.60 13.61 -27.99
N GLN A 596 -24.42 12.75 -28.58
CA GLN A 596 -25.78 13.04 -28.97
C GLN A 596 -26.81 12.78 -27.87
N ARG A 597 -26.43 12.04 -26.83
CA ARG A 597 -27.33 11.56 -25.77
C ARG A 597 -28.52 10.75 -26.29
N VAL A 598 -28.27 9.93 -27.33
CA VAL A 598 -29.28 9.09 -27.96
C VAL A 598 -29.03 7.64 -27.56
N VAL A 599 -30.09 6.99 -27.09
CA VAL A 599 -30.07 5.56 -26.74
C VAL A 599 -30.96 4.82 -27.74
N ILE A 600 -30.43 3.76 -28.33
CA ILE A 600 -31.12 2.85 -29.26
C ILE A 600 -31.16 1.47 -28.58
N GLY A 601 -32.34 0.89 -28.46
CA GLY A 601 -32.50 -0.38 -27.74
C GLY A 601 -32.29 -0.25 -26.22
N PRO A 602 -31.88 -1.33 -25.53
CA PRO A 602 -31.57 -1.28 -24.12
C PRO A 602 -30.31 -0.42 -23.85
N ASP A 603 -30.37 0.47 -22.86
CA ASP A 603 -29.20 1.29 -22.51
C ASP A 603 -28.10 0.44 -21.89
N PRO A 604 -26.91 0.31 -22.53
CA PRO A 604 -25.80 -0.46 -21.99
C PRO A 604 -25.23 0.06 -20.68
N LEU A 605 -25.41 1.35 -20.39
CA LEU A 605 -24.87 2.01 -19.18
C LEU A 605 -25.84 1.96 -17.99
N ALA A 606 -27.12 1.69 -18.20
CA ALA A 606 -28.15 1.68 -17.15
C ALA A 606 -27.78 0.82 -15.92
N PRO A 607 -27.19 -0.39 -16.05
CA PRO A 607 -26.79 -1.21 -14.91
C PRO A 607 -25.68 -0.58 -14.04
N PHE A 608 -24.92 0.37 -14.58
CA PHE A 608 -23.74 0.95 -13.94
C PHE A 608 -24.02 2.26 -13.19
N GLY A 609 -25.26 2.71 -13.21
CA GLY A 609 -25.70 3.92 -12.50
C GLY A 609 -25.69 5.19 -13.36
N PRO A 610 -26.34 6.25 -12.87
CA PRO A 610 -26.59 7.46 -13.66
C PRO A 610 -25.32 8.23 -14.05
N GLU A 611 -24.22 8.07 -13.30
CA GLU A 611 -22.96 8.77 -13.57
C GLU A 611 -22.05 8.03 -14.56
N ALA A 612 -22.45 6.82 -14.97
CA ALA A 612 -21.65 6.00 -15.90
C ALA A 612 -21.42 6.71 -17.23
N GLU A 613 -22.42 7.42 -17.75
CA GLU A 613 -22.35 8.17 -19.00
C GLU A 613 -21.22 9.21 -18.95
N ASP A 614 -21.18 10.04 -17.92
CA ASP A 614 -20.17 11.09 -17.79
C ASP A 614 -18.76 10.53 -17.57
N ALA A 615 -18.64 9.46 -16.78
CA ALA A 615 -17.37 8.77 -16.54
C ALA A 615 -16.80 8.16 -17.83
N VAL A 616 -17.65 7.49 -18.62
CA VAL A 616 -17.27 6.88 -19.91
C VAL A 616 -16.95 7.97 -20.94
N ARG A 617 -17.77 9.02 -21.05
CA ARG A 617 -17.53 10.16 -21.95
C ARG A 617 -16.21 10.84 -21.65
N ARG A 618 -15.89 11.09 -20.37
CA ARG A 618 -14.62 11.68 -19.95
C ARG A 618 -13.43 10.84 -20.42
N THR A 619 -13.46 9.53 -20.19
CA THR A 619 -12.37 8.63 -20.58
C THR A 619 -12.29 8.46 -22.11
N ALA A 620 -13.43 8.46 -22.79
CA ALA A 620 -13.48 8.43 -24.26
C ALA A 620 -12.77 9.62 -24.92
N ALA A 621 -12.69 10.74 -24.23
CA ALA A 621 -12.00 11.95 -24.70
C ALA A 621 -10.46 11.92 -24.47
N PHE A 622 -9.93 10.90 -23.83
CA PHE A 622 -8.49 10.80 -23.60
C PHE A 622 -7.73 10.48 -24.90
N PRO A 623 -6.62 11.16 -25.16
CA PRO A 623 -5.79 10.90 -26.36
C PRO A 623 -5.36 9.44 -26.49
N HIS A 624 -4.97 8.80 -25.38
CA HIS A 624 -4.48 7.42 -25.38
C HIS A 624 -5.55 6.40 -24.95
N ALA A 625 -6.85 6.75 -25.03
CA ALA A 625 -7.92 5.74 -24.92
C ALA A 625 -7.75 4.69 -26.01
N ALA A 626 -7.91 3.40 -25.67
CA ALA A 626 -7.75 2.30 -26.60
C ALA A 626 -8.79 2.37 -27.75
N ASP A 627 -8.53 1.64 -28.84
CA ASP A 627 -9.46 1.58 -29.97
C ASP A 627 -10.81 1.02 -29.56
N ILE A 628 -10.78 -0.02 -28.69
CA ILE A 628 -11.95 -0.60 -28.05
C ILE A 628 -11.67 -0.67 -26.56
N MET A 629 -12.60 -0.19 -25.72
CA MET A 629 -12.57 -0.40 -24.28
C MET A 629 -13.77 -1.23 -23.85
N VAL A 630 -13.53 -2.23 -23.02
CA VAL A 630 -14.53 -3.23 -22.63
C VAL A 630 -14.66 -3.23 -21.11
N ASN A 631 -15.88 -3.00 -20.60
CA ASN A 631 -16.16 -3.17 -19.17
C ASN A 631 -16.88 -4.51 -18.97
N SER A 632 -16.46 -5.31 -17.98
CA SER A 632 -17.14 -6.57 -17.70
C SER A 632 -18.57 -6.37 -17.22
N ALA A 633 -19.39 -7.40 -17.34
CA ALA A 633 -20.74 -7.38 -16.80
C ALA A 633 -20.74 -7.21 -15.27
N TYR A 634 -21.78 -6.56 -14.79
CA TYR A 634 -22.05 -6.29 -13.38
C TYR A 634 -23.39 -6.89 -12.97
N ASP A 635 -23.41 -7.63 -11.88
CA ASP A 635 -24.63 -8.11 -11.26
C ASP A 635 -25.05 -7.18 -10.10
N PRO A 636 -26.06 -6.34 -10.28
CA PRO A 636 -26.49 -5.38 -9.25
C PRO A 636 -27.06 -6.05 -8.00
N THR A 637 -27.49 -7.32 -8.07
CA THR A 637 -28.04 -8.03 -6.89
C THR A 637 -26.97 -8.53 -5.95
N THR A 638 -25.81 -8.91 -6.50
CA THR A 638 -24.69 -9.48 -5.71
C THR A 638 -23.48 -8.53 -5.61
N GLY A 639 -23.47 -7.43 -6.33
CA GLY A 639 -22.34 -6.51 -6.43
C GLY A 639 -21.14 -7.08 -7.19
N ARG A 640 -21.29 -8.21 -7.89
CA ARG A 640 -20.17 -8.95 -8.51
C ARG A 640 -19.81 -8.41 -9.88
N VAL A 641 -18.51 -8.45 -10.18
CA VAL A 641 -17.93 -8.18 -11.49
C VAL A 641 -17.02 -9.35 -11.91
N HIS A 642 -16.59 -9.40 -13.16
CA HIS A 642 -15.68 -10.42 -13.67
C HIS A 642 -14.35 -9.78 -14.07
N ALA A 643 -13.29 -10.04 -13.30
CA ALA A 643 -11.97 -9.51 -13.62
C ALA A 643 -11.36 -10.20 -14.84
N PHE A 644 -10.79 -9.43 -15.75
CA PHE A 644 -9.99 -9.96 -16.88
C PHE A 644 -8.60 -10.41 -16.44
N GLU A 645 -8.24 -10.11 -15.19
CA GLU A 645 -7.00 -10.52 -14.51
C GLU A 645 -7.32 -11.57 -13.43
N ALA A 646 -6.27 -12.20 -12.88
CA ALA A 646 -6.40 -13.22 -11.84
C ALA A 646 -6.67 -12.59 -10.45
N GLN A 647 -7.87 -12.01 -10.26
CA GLN A 647 -8.29 -11.30 -9.05
C GLN A 647 -9.70 -11.77 -8.63
N ILE A 648 -9.89 -11.93 -7.29
CA ILE A 648 -11.20 -12.17 -6.66
C ILE A 648 -11.85 -10.85 -6.24
N GLY A 649 -11.09 -9.96 -5.58
CA GLY A 649 -11.43 -8.57 -5.41
C GLY A 649 -10.88 -7.80 -6.60
N SER A 650 -11.72 -7.07 -7.31
CA SER A 650 -11.33 -6.37 -8.53
C SER A 650 -11.74 -4.91 -8.51
N HIS A 651 -10.92 -4.10 -9.15
CA HIS A 651 -11.21 -2.69 -9.42
C HIS A 651 -10.62 -2.31 -10.78
N GLY A 652 -10.97 -1.15 -11.31
CA GLY A 652 -10.42 -0.64 -12.57
C GLY A 652 -11.46 -0.32 -13.63
N GLY A 653 -12.70 -0.76 -13.44
CA GLY A 653 -13.83 -0.45 -14.29
C GLY A 653 -15.02 0.09 -13.51
N LEU A 654 -16.20 0.05 -14.14
CA LEU A 654 -17.49 0.34 -13.49
C LEU A 654 -18.14 -0.93 -12.96
N GLY A 655 -19.06 -0.73 -11.99
CA GLY A 655 -19.90 -1.77 -11.40
C GLY A 655 -19.48 -2.17 -10.00
N GLY A 656 -20.45 -2.29 -9.09
CA GLY A 656 -20.25 -2.62 -7.70
C GLY A 656 -19.59 -1.50 -6.88
N SER A 657 -18.95 -1.89 -5.77
CA SER A 657 -18.38 -0.94 -4.81
C SER A 657 -16.96 -0.45 -5.16
N GLN A 658 -16.38 -0.92 -6.26
CA GLN A 658 -15.02 -0.53 -6.64
C GLN A 658 -14.84 0.97 -6.87
N GLY A 659 -15.87 1.65 -7.40
CA GLY A 659 -15.87 3.10 -7.59
C GLY A 659 -16.23 3.91 -6.34
N HIS A 660 -16.58 3.25 -5.23
CA HIS A 660 -17.02 3.89 -3.99
C HIS A 660 -15.88 3.95 -2.98
N ALA A 661 -15.08 4.98 -3.05
CA ALA A 661 -14.02 5.24 -2.10
C ALA A 661 -14.54 6.01 -0.88
N PHE A 662 -13.80 5.98 0.23
CA PHE A 662 -14.17 6.73 1.42
C PHE A 662 -13.27 7.94 1.68
N LEU A 663 -13.83 8.91 2.40
CA LEU A 663 -13.14 10.07 2.93
C LEU A 663 -13.59 10.31 4.37
N LEU A 664 -12.69 10.15 5.33
CA LEU A 664 -12.92 10.36 6.75
C LEU A 664 -12.10 11.57 7.20
N ARG A 665 -12.79 12.67 7.46
CA ARG A 665 -12.18 13.95 7.83
C ARG A 665 -12.47 14.33 9.27
N PRO A 666 -11.57 15.07 9.95
CA PRO A 666 -11.90 15.78 11.17
C PRO A 666 -13.14 16.66 10.99
N ALA A 667 -14.02 16.68 11.99
CA ALA A 667 -15.29 17.44 11.91
C ALA A 667 -15.07 18.96 11.76
N GLU A 668 -13.91 19.45 12.18
CA GLU A 668 -13.51 20.87 12.08
C GLU A 668 -13.15 21.34 10.66
N LEU A 669 -12.82 20.42 9.74
CA LEU A 669 -12.61 20.75 8.34
C LEU A 669 -13.95 20.92 7.62
N SER A 670 -14.02 21.83 6.65
CA SER A 670 -15.23 22.07 5.87
C SER A 670 -15.70 20.79 5.15
N PRO A 671 -17.02 20.63 4.90
CA PRO A 671 -17.54 19.52 4.11
C PRO A 671 -16.89 19.47 2.73
N PRO A 672 -16.62 18.26 2.18
CA PRO A 672 -16.00 18.14 0.85
C PRO A 672 -16.89 18.73 -0.25
N VAL A 673 -18.19 18.49 -0.16
CA VAL A 673 -19.27 19.00 -1.02
C VAL A 673 -20.46 19.42 -0.18
N PRO A 674 -21.43 20.17 -0.72
CA PRO A 674 -22.72 20.46 -0.07
C PRO A 674 -23.44 19.19 0.37
N GLU A 675 -24.34 19.33 1.35
CA GLU A 675 -25.13 18.21 1.85
C GLU A 675 -26.03 17.64 0.74
N GLY A 676 -26.04 16.32 0.61
CA GLY A 676 -26.80 15.62 -0.43
C GLY A 676 -26.03 15.41 -1.75
N GLU A 677 -24.88 16.05 -1.92
CA GLU A 677 -24.01 15.82 -3.08
C GLU A 677 -22.93 14.76 -2.80
N ILE A 678 -22.46 14.10 -3.86
CA ILE A 678 -21.35 13.14 -3.79
C ILE A 678 -20.15 13.73 -4.52
N LEU A 679 -19.02 13.79 -3.82
CA LEU A 679 -17.74 14.17 -4.40
C LEU A 679 -17.36 13.16 -5.49
N THR A 680 -17.12 13.62 -6.72
CA THR A 680 -16.79 12.73 -7.86
C THR A 680 -15.50 13.16 -8.54
N GLY A 681 -14.62 12.18 -8.77
CA GLY A 681 -13.35 12.31 -9.45
C GLY A 681 -12.18 12.73 -8.56
N ALA A 682 -11.02 12.17 -8.83
CA ALA A 682 -9.80 12.41 -8.07
C ALA A 682 -9.33 13.87 -8.12
N GLU A 683 -9.59 14.58 -9.22
CA GLU A 683 -9.30 16.02 -9.37
C GLU A 683 -10.15 16.87 -8.42
N ALA A 684 -11.40 16.44 -8.14
CA ALA A 684 -12.25 17.13 -7.16
C ALA A 684 -11.71 16.92 -5.73
N VAL A 685 -11.24 15.71 -5.40
CA VAL A 685 -10.58 15.43 -4.13
C VAL A 685 -9.35 16.32 -3.94
N HIS A 686 -8.55 16.52 -4.99
CA HIS A 686 -7.41 17.46 -4.96
C HIS A 686 -7.85 18.87 -4.55
N ARG A 687 -8.91 19.40 -5.20
CA ARG A 687 -9.43 20.74 -4.88
C ARG A 687 -9.90 20.86 -3.43
N VAL A 688 -10.53 19.82 -2.91
CA VAL A 688 -10.92 19.73 -1.49
C VAL A 688 -9.69 19.75 -0.58
N PHE A 689 -8.66 19.00 -0.89
CA PHE A 689 -7.43 18.95 -0.08
C PHE A 689 -6.67 20.28 -0.11
N ARG A 690 -6.61 20.94 -1.27
CA ARG A 690 -6.03 22.29 -1.36
C ARG A 690 -6.81 23.29 -0.49
N ARG A 691 -8.15 23.23 -0.51
CA ARG A 691 -8.98 24.04 0.36
C ARG A 691 -8.71 23.78 1.84
N TRP A 692 -8.62 22.53 2.27
CA TRP A 692 -8.33 22.20 3.66
C TRP A 692 -6.91 22.61 4.10
N LEU A 693 -5.94 22.56 3.22
CA LEU A 693 -4.62 23.11 3.50
C LEU A 693 -4.71 24.62 3.74
N ALA A 694 -5.43 25.36 2.89
CA ALA A 694 -5.64 26.80 3.06
C ALA A 694 -6.42 27.13 4.35
N GLU A 695 -7.47 26.38 4.70
CA GLU A 695 -8.22 26.52 5.97
C GLU A 695 -7.29 26.33 7.19
N THR A 696 -6.32 25.44 7.08
CA THR A 696 -5.37 25.16 8.17
C THR A 696 -4.30 26.26 8.28
N GLU A 697 -4.06 27.00 7.22
CA GLU A 697 -3.13 28.13 7.19
C GLU A 697 -3.76 29.44 7.69
N ALA A 698 -5.08 29.55 7.74
CA ALA A 698 -5.77 30.75 8.17
C ALA A 698 -5.53 31.05 9.67
N PRO A 699 -5.28 32.33 10.08
CA PRO A 699 -5.16 32.69 11.47
C PRO A 699 -6.48 32.49 12.23
N GLY A 700 -6.46 31.78 13.37
CA GLY A 700 -7.63 31.62 14.24
C GLY A 700 -8.43 30.32 14.08
N ALA A 701 -7.96 29.34 13.32
CA ALA A 701 -8.62 28.02 13.27
C ALA A 701 -8.60 27.33 14.64
N PRO A 702 -9.77 26.94 15.21
CA PRO A 702 -9.85 26.35 16.56
C PRO A 702 -9.12 25.01 16.61
N LEU A 703 -8.32 24.83 17.65
CA LEU A 703 -7.64 23.58 17.99
C LEU A 703 -8.57 22.79 18.91
N SER A 704 -9.34 21.85 18.41
CA SER A 704 -9.94 20.83 19.26
C SER A 704 -8.86 19.85 19.71
N PRO A 705 -8.71 19.54 21.01
CA PRO A 705 -7.79 18.52 21.47
C PRO A 705 -8.21 17.17 20.85
N PRO A 706 -7.25 16.29 20.50
CA PRO A 706 -7.59 14.95 20.05
C PRO A 706 -8.46 14.28 21.12
N ALA A 707 -9.60 13.71 20.70
CA ALA A 707 -10.49 12.98 21.61
C ALA A 707 -9.65 11.96 22.39
N GLY A 708 -9.53 12.17 23.67
CA GLY A 708 -8.81 11.29 24.60
C GLY A 708 -9.43 9.89 24.47
N GLY A 709 -8.59 8.87 24.30
CA GLY A 709 -9.05 7.48 24.38
C GLY A 709 -9.78 7.24 25.71
N PRO A 710 -10.65 6.23 25.78
CA PRO A 710 -11.50 5.97 26.95
C PRO A 710 -10.62 5.93 28.19
N GLY A 711 -10.97 6.81 29.16
CA GLY A 711 -10.24 6.94 30.41
C GLY A 711 -10.20 5.59 31.12
N GLU A 712 -9.00 5.14 31.46
CA GLU A 712 -8.81 4.10 32.48
C GLU A 712 -9.53 4.58 33.74
N ARG A 713 -10.66 3.96 34.07
CA ARG A 713 -11.23 4.06 35.41
C ARG A 713 -10.25 3.34 36.33
N VAL A 714 -9.52 4.12 37.09
CA VAL A 714 -8.81 3.63 38.27
C VAL A 714 -9.89 3.25 39.29
N GLY A 715 -10.03 1.95 39.53
CA GLY A 715 -10.73 1.34 40.63
C GLY A 715 -9.79 0.43 41.34
#